data_cfe73d6f73bbcde028fb006428d126ec
#
_entry.id   cfe73d6f73bbcde028fb006428d126ec
#
_cell.length_a   1.000
_cell.length_b   1.000
_cell.length_c   1.000
_cell.angle_alpha   90.00
_cell.angle_beta   90.00
_cell.angle_gamma   90.00
#
_symmetry.space_group_name_H-M   'P 1'
#
loop_
_entity.id
_entity.type
_entity.pdbx_description
1 polymer ?
#
loop_
_entity_poly.entity_id
_entity_poly.type
_entity_poly.pdbx_seq_one_letter_code
_entity_poly.pdbx_strand_id
1 'polypeptide(L)'
;MSQPRLPAAFMCLAFFLALSPDALAQHDGSIRGRLQDTASHASVADATVTVLTIRDSSLVGFTRSDPSGLFRVNALDKGTYRLLITHVGYRSVSQVFVITDLIRSIDLGVIPLRDKAGLLDAFTVEQEAPPVTIRHDTVEFNAGSFKTKPDAVVEDLLKKLPGVQVDKNGVIKANGEEVKKVLVDGKEFFGADPKIASKNLPADAVDKVQVFDKKSDQSQFTGFDDGNSQKTINLTIKKDKRRGTFGRATAAAGADAWPSGGKPAGDGRYEANLDINQFHNDRQLSAIGMANNTNKQGFSFQDVLGFGGGLSNLSGPGSSGGRGGLSDPFNSGIPIQGLTDNNQAITNTLAGGLNYNDDWSNRTEVNANYFYNRADDRTDLHNTRRYLAPDHSYSQDQHSMGQRHNENQRFTLIADHRIDSVNSIKFTSVLIGQRSSSYSRTIDTSRSFSTAPPSPGTLLNEGFSSTDASASGYTWNGSALFRHRFAKKGRTFSANLSVGLNNSSGSGDLFSVNRYYSGTGNPSVPSTDSLDQFYTLPSSGNNYGLSLVYTEPLSRASLLEFHADAFQRHAHSDKRTMDADSAGKFTLPDAQLTNDFSNRYTYEREGIRWQSIQKRFKLTFGATMQQASSSNRFSDLSGDSILKQSYLNILPDATLQYEFNKYRNLRLFYNTYTNPPALNQLQPVPDNSDPLNVRLGNPGLRQEYYHLLRLNYLSFDPFRRTSFFAMVNYSGIHDRIVNSSQLAASGAQVTMPVNRDGLFRLNGNLTWEFPVRAIRSNLSLSSNLAYDHNGGLVNGAPNNSNNWTVGQGANLNFVSGEALDITAGIRADYNEVRYSLQPAQNQAYWTEDYTLDANWYLRDRFSLASDLDYIHRSGLPAGYNSSPLIWNAGIAEKLFKNKKGTIRLQVFDILSRNTGFSRNTSQNYIEDVSYRVLNRYWLLSFSYNLSRFAGKNMQGGQGSGKMDIKIVR
;
A
#
# COMPACT_ATOMS: atom_id res chain seq x y z
N MET A 1 29.76 23.56 -25.98
CA MET A 1 30.48 23.28 -24.72
C MET A 1 29.70 23.91 -23.56
N SER A 2 28.79 23.23 -22.98
CA SER A 2 28.05 23.65 -21.77
C SER A 2 28.54 22.80 -20.62
N GLN A 3 29.13 23.44 -19.59
CA GLN A 3 29.59 22.80 -18.36
C GLN A 3 28.43 22.05 -17.71
N PRO A 4 28.68 20.86 -17.15
CA PRO A 4 27.66 20.15 -16.38
C PRO A 4 27.47 20.92 -15.07
N ARG A 5 26.34 21.57 -14.91
CA ARG A 5 25.87 22.01 -13.58
C ARG A 5 25.62 20.78 -12.74
N LEU A 6 26.48 20.56 -11.75
CA LEU A 6 26.17 19.54 -10.71
C LEU A 6 24.74 19.76 -10.23
N PRO A 7 23.91 18.72 -10.21
CA PRO A 7 22.52 18.87 -9.83
C PRO A 7 22.43 19.36 -8.39
N ALA A 8 21.51 20.28 -8.16
CA ALA A 8 21.21 20.86 -6.84
C ALA A 8 20.99 19.81 -5.73
N ALA A 9 20.72 18.56 -6.10
CA ALA A 9 20.65 17.40 -5.21
C ALA A 9 21.95 17.16 -4.41
N PHE A 10 23.14 17.44 -4.99
CA PHE A 10 24.41 17.34 -4.25
C PHE A 10 24.59 18.50 -3.27
N MET A 11 24.07 19.68 -3.60
CA MET A 11 24.07 20.84 -2.70
C MET A 11 23.09 20.63 -1.51
N CYS A 12 21.94 20.00 -1.74
CA CYS A 12 21.01 19.63 -0.66
C CYS A 12 21.61 18.56 0.25
N LEU A 13 22.29 17.55 -0.29
CA LEU A 13 22.95 16.53 0.51
C LEU A 13 24.09 17.13 1.37
N ALA A 14 24.85 18.08 0.82
CA ALA A 14 25.86 18.82 1.56
C ALA A 14 25.28 19.77 2.63
N PHE A 15 24.10 20.34 2.38
CA PHE A 15 23.36 21.15 3.34
C PHE A 15 22.80 20.29 4.49
N PHE A 16 22.38 19.05 4.23
CA PHE A 16 21.96 18.09 5.25
C PHE A 16 23.10 17.58 6.13
N LEU A 17 24.32 17.48 5.57
CA LEU A 17 25.52 17.10 6.33
C LEU A 17 26.06 18.26 7.19
N ALA A 18 25.70 19.50 6.87
CA ALA A 18 26.11 20.69 7.61
C ALA A 18 25.18 21.06 8.79
N LEU A 19 23.97 20.49 8.84
CA LEU A 19 23.08 20.62 9.99
C LEU A 19 23.46 19.61 11.08
N SER A 20 24.62 19.84 11.73
CA SER A 20 24.90 19.17 12.99
C SER A 20 23.83 19.55 14.02
N PRO A 21 23.18 18.59 14.71
CA PRO A 21 22.09 18.86 15.66
C PRO A 21 22.54 19.63 16.91
N ASP A 22 23.82 19.94 17.05
CA ASP A 22 24.37 20.64 18.22
C ASP A 22 24.19 22.16 18.21
N ALA A 23 23.74 22.75 17.08
CA ALA A 23 23.66 24.21 16.98
C ALA A 23 22.35 24.85 17.50
N LEU A 24 21.36 24.05 17.95
CA LEU A 24 20.06 24.55 18.43
C LEU A 24 19.81 24.28 19.95
N ALA A 25 20.83 23.93 20.70
CA ALA A 25 20.70 23.55 22.11
C ALA A 25 20.91 24.76 23.06
N GLN A 26 19.95 25.67 23.10
CA GLN A 26 19.94 26.69 24.15
C GLN A 26 18.56 26.82 24.76
N HIS A 27 18.15 25.93 25.65
CA HIS A 27 17.13 26.18 26.70
C HIS A 27 16.58 24.86 27.25
N ASP A 28 17.39 23.96 27.71
CA ASP A 28 16.91 22.64 28.12
C ASP A 28 17.14 22.40 29.61
N GLY A 29 16.04 22.32 30.37
CA GLY A 29 16.08 21.73 31.68
C GLY A 29 16.56 20.25 31.63
N SER A 30 17.29 19.79 32.61
CA SER A 30 17.72 18.40 32.70
C SER A 30 17.63 17.86 34.12
N ILE A 31 17.38 16.57 34.24
CA ILE A 31 17.55 15.84 35.51
C ILE A 31 18.55 14.71 35.31
N ARG A 32 19.30 14.41 36.36
CA ARG A 32 20.20 13.27 36.41
C ARG A 32 20.14 12.62 37.79
N GLY A 33 20.52 11.36 37.85
CA GLY A 33 20.61 10.63 39.11
C GLY A 33 21.25 9.27 38.93
N ARG A 34 21.45 8.53 40.01
CA ARG A 34 22.01 7.20 40.02
C ARG A 34 21.07 6.23 40.71
N LEU A 35 20.81 5.09 40.10
CA LEU A 35 19.96 4.04 40.65
C LEU A 35 20.81 2.99 41.35
N GLN A 36 20.44 2.67 42.59
CA GLN A 36 21.18 1.73 43.40
C GLN A 36 20.23 0.78 44.14
N ASP A 37 20.58 -0.48 44.21
CA ASP A 37 19.85 -1.47 44.96
C ASP A 37 20.01 -1.18 46.49
N THR A 38 18.90 -1.21 47.21
CA THR A 38 18.88 -0.86 48.65
C THR A 38 19.61 -1.89 49.50
N ALA A 39 19.63 -3.16 49.13
CA ALA A 39 20.19 -4.24 49.93
C ALA A 39 21.66 -4.52 49.60
N SER A 40 21.97 -4.59 48.30
CA SER A 40 23.32 -4.93 47.83
C SER A 40 24.19 -3.73 47.49
N HIS A 41 23.66 -2.51 47.51
CA HIS A 41 24.30 -1.28 47.06
C HIS A 41 24.85 -1.35 45.63
N ALA A 42 24.42 -2.35 44.84
CA ALA A 42 24.81 -2.51 43.44
C ALA A 42 24.11 -1.49 42.57
N SER A 43 24.77 -1.06 41.49
CA SER A 43 24.17 -0.19 40.47
C SER A 43 23.11 -0.93 39.72
N VAL A 44 21.93 -0.30 39.51
CA VAL A 44 20.82 -0.90 38.76
C VAL A 44 20.83 -0.38 37.33
N ALA A 45 21.25 -1.26 36.41
CA ALA A 45 21.23 -1.01 34.98
C ALA A 45 19.84 -1.29 34.37
N ASP A 46 19.61 -0.73 33.19
CA ASP A 46 18.41 -1.04 32.36
C ASP A 46 17.06 -0.65 32.99
N ALA A 47 17.02 0.14 34.04
CA ALA A 47 15.77 0.68 34.57
C ALA A 47 15.24 1.79 33.66
N THR A 48 13.95 1.78 33.40
CA THR A 48 13.29 2.83 32.61
C THR A 48 12.96 4.00 33.52
N VAL A 49 13.49 5.18 33.19
CA VAL A 49 13.27 6.44 33.90
C VAL A 49 12.40 7.32 33.03
N THR A 50 11.20 7.62 33.47
CA THR A 50 10.16 8.33 32.70
C THR A 50 9.81 9.65 33.39
N VAL A 51 9.71 10.73 32.61
CA VAL A 51 9.23 12.03 33.07
C VAL A 51 7.85 12.29 32.54
N LEU A 52 6.91 12.53 33.44
CA LEU A 52 5.50 12.74 33.14
C LEU A 52 5.06 14.14 33.63
N THR A 53 4.10 14.75 32.95
CA THR A 53 3.41 15.95 33.48
C THR A 53 2.59 15.56 34.71
N ILE A 54 2.54 16.43 35.75
CA ILE A 54 1.71 16.18 36.94
C ILE A 54 0.22 16.22 36.61
N ARG A 55 -0.18 17.15 35.73
CA ARG A 55 -1.57 17.47 35.48
C ARG A 55 -2.36 16.30 34.89
N ASP A 56 -1.72 15.52 34.05
CA ASP A 56 -2.42 14.55 33.20
C ASP A 56 -1.60 13.29 32.89
N SER A 57 -0.43 13.10 33.54
CA SER A 57 0.47 11.98 33.35
C SER A 57 0.91 11.77 31.88
N SER A 58 0.90 12.80 31.04
CA SER A 58 1.41 12.71 29.69
C SER A 58 2.94 12.61 29.67
N LEU A 59 3.46 11.83 28.72
CA LEU A 59 4.89 11.60 28.55
C LEU A 59 5.60 12.87 28.07
N VAL A 60 6.60 13.33 28.83
CA VAL A 60 7.47 14.44 28.48
C VAL A 60 8.82 13.95 27.94
N GLY A 61 9.42 12.97 28.62
CA GLY A 61 10.66 12.38 28.21
C GLY A 61 10.96 11.09 28.99
N PHE A 62 11.85 10.27 28.46
CA PHE A 62 12.29 9.08 29.18
C PHE A 62 13.72 8.69 28.78
N THR A 63 14.36 7.91 29.60
CA THR A 63 15.71 7.39 29.43
C THR A 63 15.83 6.03 30.08
N ARG A 64 16.98 5.42 29.97
CA ARG A 64 17.34 4.19 30.69
C ARG A 64 18.62 4.38 31.47
N SER A 65 18.71 3.76 32.65
CA SER A 65 19.96 3.73 33.38
C SER A 65 21.01 2.92 32.64
N ASP A 66 22.24 3.41 32.64
CA ASP A 66 23.41 2.73 32.10
C ASP A 66 23.92 1.61 33.04
N PRO A 67 24.97 0.84 32.67
CA PRO A 67 25.53 -0.21 33.51
C PRO A 67 26.04 0.28 34.89
N SER A 68 26.36 1.57 35.05
CA SER A 68 26.75 2.18 36.30
C SER A 68 25.56 2.72 37.12
N GLY A 69 24.33 2.49 36.65
CA GLY A 69 23.10 2.97 37.24
C GLY A 69 22.79 4.45 36.97
N LEU A 70 23.63 5.15 36.21
CA LEU A 70 23.41 6.57 35.92
C LEU A 70 22.32 6.75 34.86
N PHE A 71 21.50 7.79 35.05
CA PHE A 71 20.54 8.23 34.07
C PHE A 71 20.56 9.74 33.89
N ARG A 72 20.17 10.22 32.74
CA ARG A 72 19.98 11.63 32.44
C ARG A 72 18.81 11.81 31.47
N VAL A 73 17.88 12.72 31.83
CA VAL A 73 16.79 13.17 30.92
C VAL A 73 17.05 14.66 30.67
N ASN A 74 17.21 15.02 29.40
CA ASN A 74 17.45 16.38 28.94
C ASN A 74 16.18 16.95 28.31
N ALA A 75 16.22 18.25 27.99
CA ALA A 75 15.20 18.93 27.23
C ALA A 75 13.84 18.96 27.94
N LEU A 76 13.88 19.31 29.22
CA LEU A 76 12.67 19.57 30.00
C LEU A 76 12.38 21.08 30.00
N ASP A 77 11.18 21.47 29.66
CA ASP A 77 10.69 22.84 29.78
C ASP A 77 10.53 23.20 31.28
N LYS A 78 10.31 24.49 31.57
CA LYS A 78 9.88 24.86 32.91
C LYS A 78 8.51 24.26 33.22
N GLY A 79 8.40 23.70 34.40
CA GLY A 79 7.16 23.01 34.79
C GLY A 79 7.36 22.07 35.95
N THR A 80 6.26 21.56 36.47
CA THR A 80 6.27 20.53 37.52
C THR A 80 6.05 19.17 36.88
N TYR A 81 6.92 18.23 37.22
CA TYR A 81 6.98 16.93 36.61
C TYR A 81 6.96 15.81 37.65
N ARG A 82 6.54 14.64 37.23
CA ARG A 82 6.66 13.41 37.98
C ARG A 82 7.69 12.50 37.33
N LEU A 83 8.73 12.15 38.02
CA LEU A 83 9.66 11.10 37.64
C LEU A 83 9.07 9.75 38.04
N LEU A 84 9.07 8.80 37.11
CA LEU A 84 8.67 7.42 37.34
C LEU A 84 9.81 6.49 36.94
N ILE A 85 10.31 5.70 37.88
CA ILE A 85 11.40 4.74 37.65
C ILE A 85 10.82 3.34 37.76
N THR A 86 11.01 2.52 36.72
CA THR A 86 10.51 1.15 36.65
C THR A 86 11.58 0.17 36.23
N HIS A 87 11.62 -1.00 36.87
CA HIS A 87 12.49 -2.12 36.53
C HIS A 87 11.82 -3.45 36.89
N VAL A 88 12.11 -4.52 36.12
CA VAL A 88 11.44 -5.82 36.27
C VAL A 88 11.63 -6.42 37.67
N GLY A 89 12.80 -6.30 38.26
CA GLY A 89 13.15 -6.85 39.59
C GLY A 89 12.89 -5.93 40.79
N TYR A 90 12.51 -4.66 40.55
CA TYR A 90 12.42 -3.65 41.62
C TYR A 90 11.03 -3.02 41.72
N ARG A 91 10.69 -2.49 42.91
CA ARG A 91 9.49 -1.66 43.10
C ARG A 91 9.66 -0.34 42.37
N SER A 92 8.55 0.12 41.71
CA SER A 92 8.57 1.43 41.04
C SER A 92 8.76 2.57 42.06
N VAL A 93 9.57 3.55 41.68
CA VAL A 93 9.79 4.77 42.44
C VAL A 93 9.15 5.94 41.69
N SER A 94 8.37 6.76 42.39
CA SER A 94 7.78 7.99 41.85
C SER A 94 8.20 9.19 42.69
N GLN A 95 8.71 10.24 42.05
CA GLN A 95 9.17 11.47 42.68
C GLN A 95 8.75 12.69 41.88
N VAL A 96 8.32 13.76 42.54
CA VAL A 96 7.98 15.03 41.90
C VAL A 96 9.18 15.96 41.91
N PHE A 97 9.40 16.69 40.81
CA PHE A 97 10.43 17.71 40.70
C PHE A 97 9.94 18.90 39.86
N VAL A 98 10.62 20.05 40.02
CA VAL A 98 10.23 21.31 39.38
C VAL A 98 11.43 21.88 38.63
N ILE A 99 11.27 22.17 37.36
CA ILE A 99 12.20 22.91 36.51
C ILE A 99 11.73 24.38 36.47
N THR A 100 12.64 25.31 36.83
CA THR A 100 12.37 26.75 36.79
C THR A 100 13.41 27.46 35.91
N ASP A 101 13.22 28.75 35.65
CA ASP A 101 14.18 29.55 34.89
C ASP A 101 15.53 29.66 35.63
N LEU A 102 15.54 29.52 36.96
CA LEU A 102 16.71 29.57 37.81
C LEU A 102 17.33 28.18 38.03
N ILE A 103 16.53 27.12 38.09
CA ILE A 103 16.98 25.74 38.33
C ILE A 103 16.70 24.94 37.07
N ARG A 104 17.65 24.92 36.17
CA ARG A 104 17.53 24.20 34.88
C ARG A 104 18.11 22.78 34.90
N SER A 105 19.01 22.48 35.85
CA SER A 105 19.58 21.15 35.99
C SER A 105 19.43 20.67 37.43
N ILE A 106 18.81 19.51 37.59
CA ILE A 106 18.57 18.92 38.90
C ILE A 106 19.35 17.61 38.97
N ASP A 107 20.19 17.49 39.99
CA ASP A 107 20.83 16.23 40.38
C ASP A 107 20.02 15.60 41.52
N LEU A 108 19.39 14.46 41.25
CA LEU A 108 18.57 13.74 42.21
C LEU A 108 19.41 12.85 43.15
N GLY A 109 20.73 12.82 42.93
CA GLY A 109 21.65 11.99 43.74
C GLY A 109 21.41 10.49 43.52
N VAL A 110 21.60 9.70 44.57
CA VAL A 110 21.36 8.26 44.55
C VAL A 110 19.90 7.98 44.90
N ILE A 111 19.22 7.30 44.02
CA ILE A 111 17.81 6.88 44.20
C ILE A 111 17.83 5.38 44.55
N PRO A 112 17.47 5.00 45.79
CA PRO A 112 17.44 3.60 46.20
C PRO A 112 16.26 2.87 45.62
N LEU A 113 16.51 1.71 45.00
CA LEU A 113 15.48 0.79 44.49
C LEU A 113 15.38 -0.44 45.40
N ARG A 114 14.18 -0.76 45.84
CA ARG A 114 13.91 -1.95 46.67
C ARG A 114 13.54 -3.13 45.83
N ASP A 115 14.16 -4.28 46.08
CA ASP A 115 13.83 -5.54 45.43
C ASP A 115 12.33 -5.93 45.67
N LYS A 116 11.74 -6.61 44.70
CA LYS A 116 10.39 -7.19 44.83
C LYS A 116 10.35 -8.51 45.57
N ALA A 117 11.50 -9.15 45.80
CA ALA A 117 11.57 -10.44 46.49
C ALA A 117 11.27 -10.28 47.96
N GLY A 118 10.07 -10.63 48.41
CA GLY A 118 9.78 -10.81 49.84
C GLY A 118 8.46 -10.28 50.40
N LEU A 119 7.33 -10.33 49.67
CA LEU A 119 6.03 -10.14 50.34
C LEU A 119 4.90 -10.88 49.59
N LEU A 120 4.41 -11.93 50.21
CA LEU A 120 3.10 -12.56 49.98
C LEU A 120 2.04 -11.74 50.73
N ASP A 121 1.73 -10.55 50.26
CA ASP A 121 0.53 -9.84 50.69
C ASP A 121 -0.10 -9.20 49.42
N ALA A 122 -1.40 -9.39 49.33
CA ALA A 122 -2.21 -8.87 48.25
C ALA A 122 -2.22 -7.32 48.29
N PHE A 123 -1.16 -6.69 47.79
CA PHE A 123 -1.16 -5.27 47.51
C PHE A 123 -1.53 -5.04 46.06
N THR A 124 -2.55 -4.25 45.85
CA THR A 124 -2.85 -3.66 44.52
C THR A 124 -1.72 -2.70 44.16
N VAL A 125 -0.75 -3.15 43.38
CA VAL A 125 0.31 -2.29 42.86
C VAL A 125 -0.23 -1.56 41.66
N GLU A 126 -0.60 -0.30 41.79
CA GLU A 126 -0.88 0.60 40.70
C GLU A 126 0.44 0.95 40.00
N GLN A 127 0.80 0.19 38.99
CA GLN A 127 1.99 0.48 38.19
C GLN A 127 1.57 1.10 36.88
N GLU A 128 1.92 2.37 36.63
CA GLU A 128 1.75 2.98 35.32
C GLU A 128 2.66 2.26 34.31
N ALA A 129 2.05 1.74 33.26
CA ALA A 129 2.81 1.06 32.22
C ALA A 129 3.70 2.05 31.44
N PRO A 130 4.95 1.68 31.08
CA PRO A 130 5.82 2.55 30.31
C PRO A 130 5.20 2.86 28.94
N PRO A 131 5.37 4.10 28.43
CA PRO A 131 4.78 4.52 27.16
C PRO A 131 5.18 3.69 25.95
N VAL A 132 6.42 3.20 25.95
CA VAL A 132 6.98 2.35 24.90
C VAL A 132 7.74 1.20 25.51
N THR A 133 7.48 0.00 25.03
CA THR A 133 8.20 -1.22 25.44
C THR A 133 8.66 -1.95 24.19
N ILE A 134 9.91 -2.44 24.18
CA ILE A 134 10.41 -3.25 23.08
C ILE A 134 10.60 -4.66 23.56
N ARG A 135 9.93 -5.60 22.88
CA ARG A 135 10.00 -7.03 23.15
C ARG A 135 10.43 -7.75 21.88
N HIS A 136 11.67 -8.24 21.85
CA HIS A 136 12.28 -8.89 20.70
C HIS A 136 12.19 -7.99 19.44
N ASP A 137 11.36 -8.35 18.46
CA ASP A 137 11.12 -7.65 17.19
C ASP A 137 9.89 -6.72 17.22
N THR A 138 9.19 -6.66 18.34
CA THR A 138 7.94 -5.91 18.50
C THR A 138 8.17 -4.62 19.29
N VAL A 139 7.75 -3.49 18.72
CA VAL A 139 7.64 -2.21 19.43
C VAL A 139 6.20 -2.07 19.91
N GLU A 140 6.00 -2.02 21.23
CA GLU A 140 4.71 -1.89 21.87
C GLU A 140 4.54 -0.49 22.43
N PHE A 141 3.52 0.23 22.00
CA PHE A 141 3.13 1.54 22.50
C PHE A 141 1.92 1.40 23.42
N ASN A 142 1.97 1.97 24.61
CA ASN A 142 0.81 2.11 25.48
C ASN A 142 -0.07 3.25 24.97
N ALA A 143 -1.25 2.94 24.43
CA ALA A 143 -2.14 3.94 23.83
C ALA A 143 -2.54 5.03 24.83
N GLY A 144 -2.70 4.69 26.10
CA GLY A 144 -3.04 5.65 27.15
C GLY A 144 -2.01 6.74 27.40
N SER A 145 -0.74 6.52 27.01
CA SER A 145 0.32 7.52 27.11
C SER A 145 0.34 8.54 25.96
N PHE A 146 -0.42 8.28 24.89
CA PHE A 146 -0.53 9.14 23.71
C PHE A 146 -1.95 9.70 23.64
N LYS A 147 -2.13 10.90 24.20
CA LYS A 147 -3.46 11.48 24.31
C LYS A 147 -4.07 11.79 22.96
N THR A 148 -5.25 11.26 22.76
CA THR A 148 -6.12 11.54 21.63
C THR A 148 -7.40 12.21 22.11
N LYS A 149 -8.13 12.80 21.21
CA LYS A 149 -9.45 13.35 21.52
C LYS A 149 -10.46 12.26 21.84
N PRO A 150 -11.51 12.54 22.58
CA PRO A 150 -12.53 11.55 22.96
C PRO A 150 -13.24 10.90 21.77
N ASP A 151 -13.24 11.55 20.61
CA ASP A 151 -13.85 11.11 19.37
C ASP A 151 -12.82 10.68 18.30
N ALA A 152 -11.54 10.60 18.69
CA ALA A 152 -10.47 10.22 17.79
C ALA A 152 -10.60 8.76 17.34
N VAL A 153 -10.20 8.49 16.12
CA VAL A 153 -10.04 7.14 15.59
C VAL A 153 -8.61 6.65 15.77
N VAL A 154 -8.38 5.38 15.54
CA VAL A 154 -7.04 4.78 15.63
C VAL A 154 -6.03 5.52 14.74
N GLU A 155 -6.44 6.01 13.58
CA GLU A 155 -5.57 6.81 12.70
C GLU A 155 -4.97 8.02 13.44
N ASP A 156 -5.78 8.73 14.23
CA ASP A 156 -5.32 9.90 15.01
C ASP A 156 -4.34 9.50 16.12
N LEU A 157 -4.52 8.30 16.69
CA LEU A 157 -3.57 7.73 17.64
C LEU A 157 -2.25 7.37 16.94
N LEU A 158 -2.32 6.72 15.78
CA LEU A 158 -1.14 6.29 15.02
C LEU A 158 -0.28 7.49 14.59
N LYS A 159 -0.88 8.61 14.20
CA LYS A 159 -0.17 9.86 13.87
C LYS A 159 0.67 10.42 15.04
N LYS A 160 0.36 10.02 16.27
CA LYS A 160 1.09 10.46 17.48
C LYS A 160 2.19 9.51 17.93
N LEU A 161 2.26 8.32 17.33
CA LEU A 161 3.25 7.31 17.72
C LEU A 161 4.60 7.58 17.06
N PRO A 162 5.71 7.55 17.80
CA PRO A 162 7.04 7.68 17.21
C PRO A 162 7.33 6.59 16.18
N GLY A 163 7.82 6.97 15.00
CA GLY A 163 8.14 6.03 13.92
C GLY A 163 6.94 5.56 13.12
N VAL A 164 5.74 6.09 13.38
CA VAL A 164 4.53 5.80 12.60
C VAL A 164 4.07 7.06 11.88
N GLN A 165 3.83 6.95 10.58
CA GLN A 165 3.34 8.02 9.73
C GLN A 165 2.04 7.59 9.07
N VAL A 166 1.09 8.49 8.90
CA VAL A 166 -0.14 8.26 8.16
C VAL A 166 -0.31 9.41 7.18
N ASP A 167 -0.35 9.10 5.90
CA ASP A 167 -0.53 10.11 4.86
C ASP A 167 -2.00 10.56 4.74
N LYS A 168 -2.26 11.56 3.90
CA LYS A 168 -3.61 12.09 3.64
C LYS A 168 -4.59 11.05 3.06
N ASN A 169 -4.07 10.03 2.39
CA ASN A 169 -4.87 8.93 1.85
C ASN A 169 -5.11 7.80 2.86
N GLY A 170 -4.59 7.94 4.09
CA GLY A 170 -4.68 6.93 5.15
C GLY A 170 -3.70 5.76 4.99
N VAL A 171 -2.67 5.89 4.14
CA VAL A 171 -1.61 4.88 4.06
C VAL A 171 -0.71 5.00 5.29
N ILE A 172 -0.59 3.91 6.02
CA ILE A 172 0.19 3.85 7.25
C ILE A 172 1.59 3.33 6.93
N LYS A 173 2.60 4.05 7.38
CA LYS A 173 4.00 3.60 7.37
C LYS A 173 4.50 3.48 8.80
N ALA A 174 5.11 2.37 9.12
CA ALA A 174 5.73 2.14 10.41
C ALA A 174 7.21 1.82 10.21
N ASN A 175 8.08 2.60 10.87
CA ASN A 175 9.53 2.53 10.69
C ASN A 175 9.95 2.63 9.21
N GLY A 176 9.28 3.52 8.45
CA GLY A 176 9.56 3.77 7.03
C GLY A 176 8.99 2.73 6.05
N GLU A 177 8.49 1.59 6.52
CA GLU A 177 7.83 0.56 5.72
C GLU A 177 6.31 0.69 5.77
N GLU A 178 5.66 0.48 4.62
CA GLU A 178 4.20 0.48 4.56
C GLU A 178 3.62 -0.69 5.36
N VAL A 179 2.68 -0.38 6.25
CA VAL A 179 1.92 -1.37 7.01
C VAL A 179 0.95 -2.08 6.08
N LYS A 180 1.16 -3.37 5.90
CA LYS A 180 0.33 -4.20 5.00
C LYS A 180 -0.84 -4.86 5.71
N LYS A 181 -0.80 -4.90 7.05
CA LYS A 181 -1.82 -5.61 7.83
C LYS A 181 -2.07 -4.93 9.17
N VAL A 182 -3.35 -4.78 9.54
CA VAL A 182 -3.75 -4.38 10.88
C VAL A 182 -4.59 -5.49 11.51
N LEU A 183 -4.19 -5.89 12.71
CA LEU A 183 -4.86 -6.90 13.52
C LEU A 183 -5.55 -6.23 14.71
N VAL A 184 -6.62 -6.81 15.18
CA VAL A 184 -7.32 -6.43 16.42
C VAL A 184 -7.33 -7.61 17.36
N ASP A 185 -6.67 -7.48 18.51
CA ASP A 185 -6.40 -8.58 19.46
C ASP A 185 -5.78 -9.82 18.79
N GLY A 186 -4.88 -9.60 17.81
CA GLY A 186 -4.19 -10.65 17.06
C GLY A 186 -4.96 -11.22 15.85
N LYS A 187 -6.24 -10.88 15.69
CA LYS A 187 -7.11 -11.38 14.62
C LYS A 187 -7.22 -10.40 13.46
N GLU A 188 -7.39 -10.91 12.25
CA GLU A 188 -7.62 -10.07 11.08
C GLU A 188 -8.97 -9.35 11.17
N PHE A 189 -8.95 -8.03 10.92
CA PHE A 189 -10.15 -7.20 10.95
C PHE A 189 -10.49 -6.77 9.52
N PHE A 190 -11.58 -7.28 8.95
CA PHE A 190 -11.96 -7.12 7.53
C PHE A 190 -10.85 -7.49 6.55
N GLY A 191 -10.15 -8.58 6.82
CA GLY A 191 -9.01 -9.01 5.99
C GLY A 191 -7.75 -8.21 6.27
N ALA A 192 -7.07 -7.74 5.24
CA ALA A 192 -5.76 -7.12 5.35
C ALA A 192 -5.76 -5.60 5.22
N ASP A 193 -6.92 -4.92 5.11
CA ASP A 193 -6.96 -3.46 4.89
C ASP A 193 -6.64 -2.67 6.17
N PRO A 194 -5.45 -2.03 6.25
CA PRO A 194 -5.09 -1.20 7.39
C PRO A 194 -6.01 0.00 7.59
N LYS A 195 -6.59 0.53 6.52
CA LYS A 195 -7.42 1.75 6.56
C LYS A 195 -8.77 1.49 7.22
N ILE A 196 -9.35 0.30 7.02
CA ILE A 196 -10.63 -0.04 7.65
C ILE A 196 -10.47 -0.03 9.17
N ALA A 197 -9.44 -0.68 9.70
CA ALA A 197 -9.19 -0.69 11.14
C ALA A 197 -8.85 0.70 11.68
N SER A 198 -7.96 1.44 10.99
CA SER A 198 -7.49 2.75 11.49
C SER A 198 -8.55 3.84 11.45
N LYS A 199 -9.43 3.85 10.44
CA LYS A 199 -10.46 4.88 10.25
C LYS A 199 -11.76 4.62 11.01
N ASN A 200 -12.04 3.36 11.35
CA ASN A 200 -13.32 2.97 11.93
C ASN A 200 -13.25 2.60 13.42
N LEU A 201 -12.08 2.20 13.93
CA LEU A 201 -11.94 1.88 15.35
C LEU A 201 -11.68 3.14 16.18
N PRO A 202 -12.39 3.34 17.30
CA PRO A 202 -12.13 4.48 18.20
C PRO A 202 -10.81 4.29 18.95
N ALA A 203 -10.02 5.37 19.02
CA ALA A 203 -8.72 5.36 19.70
C ALA A 203 -8.83 5.02 21.20
N ASP A 204 -9.93 5.41 21.84
CA ASP A 204 -10.16 5.19 23.26
C ASP A 204 -10.42 3.71 23.62
N ALA A 205 -10.74 2.88 22.63
CA ALA A 205 -10.88 1.43 22.81
C ALA A 205 -9.54 0.70 22.84
N VAL A 206 -8.47 1.30 22.32
CA VAL A 206 -7.15 0.67 22.21
C VAL A 206 -6.39 0.76 23.53
N ASP A 207 -5.84 -0.35 23.98
CA ASP A 207 -4.93 -0.48 25.12
C ASP A 207 -3.48 -0.28 24.68
N LYS A 208 -3.08 -1.04 23.64
CA LYS A 208 -1.71 -1.01 23.11
C LYS A 208 -1.70 -1.08 21.59
N VAL A 209 -0.69 -0.48 21.01
CA VAL A 209 -0.35 -0.59 19.59
C VAL A 209 0.98 -1.32 19.48
N GLN A 210 0.99 -2.49 18.84
CA GLN A 210 2.17 -3.30 18.65
C GLN A 210 2.57 -3.27 17.17
N VAL A 211 3.81 -2.88 16.90
CA VAL A 211 4.39 -2.80 15.54
C VAL A 211 5.46 -3.86 15.42
N PHE A 212 5.32 -4.76 14.44
CA PHE A 212 6.25 -5.87 14.20
C PHE A 212 6.19 -6.38 12.76
N ASP A 213 7.15 -7.23 12.41
CA ASP A 213 7.18 -7.95 11.13
C ASP A 213 6.51 -9.30 11.32
N LYS A 214 5.25 -9.43 10.83
CA LYS A 214 4.53 -10.72 10.88
C LYS A 214 5.10 -11.65 9.83
N LYS A 215 5.65 -12.77 10.28
CA LYS A 215 6.14 -13.85 9.41
C LYS A 215 4.97 -14.56 8.73
N SER A 216 5.22 -15.24 7.61
CA SER A 216 4.25 -16.15 7.01
C SER A 216 3.85 -17.26 7.98
N ASP A 217 2.67 -17.86 7.79
CA ASP A 217 2.23 -18.99 8.64
C ASP A 217 3.22 -20.15 8.60
N GLN A 218 3.82 -20.40 7.43
CA GLN A 218 4.87 -21.40 7.22
C GLN A 218 6.13 -21.05 8.02
N SER A 219 6.65 -19.84 7.88
CA SER A 219 7.85 -19.37 8.58
C SER A 219 7.65 -19.36 10.11
N GLN A 220 6.46 -18.97 10.56
CA GLN A 220 6.10 -18.99 11.98
C GLN A 220 6.06 -20.41 12.55
N PHE A 221 5.58 -21.37 11.75
CA PHE A 221 5.51 -22.76 12.15
C PHE A 221 6.86 -23.47 12.12
N THR A 222 7.61 -23.31 11.06
CA THR A 222 8.91 -23.99 10.85
C THR A 222 10.06 -23.34 11.62
N GLY A 223 9.93 -22.05 11.95
CA GLY A 223 11.03 -21.23 12.49
C GLY A 223 12.04 -20.79 11.43
N PHE A 224 11.88 -21.27 10.18
CA PHE A 224 12.69 -20.88 9.04
C PHE A 224 12.18 -19.58 8.44
N ASP A 225 13.08 -18.65 8.10
CA ASP A 225 12.72 -17.39 7.49
C ASP A 225 12.62 -17.56 5.98
N ASP A 226 11.39 -17.47 5.47
CA ASP A 226 11.11 -17.58 4.04
C ASP A 226 11.20 -16.24 3.30
N GLY A 227 11.59 -15.16 4.01
CA GLY A 227 11.67 -13.81 3.47
C GLY A 227 10.31 -13.11 3.29
N ASN A 228 9.20 -13.76 3.63
CA ASN A 228 7.82 -13.27 3.46
C ASN A 228 7.27 -12.67 4.76
N SER A 229 7.96 -11.71 5.35
CA SER A 229 7.43 -10.97 6.48
C SER A 229 6.68 -9.72 6.00
N GLN A 230 5.60 -9.37 6.71
CA GLN A 230 4.79 -8.18 6.42
C GLN A 230 4.78 -7.25 7.62
N LYS A 231 5.05 -5.95 7.37
CA LYS A 231 4.91 -4.93 8.41
C LYS A 231 3.47 -4.91 8.90
N THR A 232 3.28 -5.17 10.20
CA THR A 232 1.97 -5.39 10.81
C THR A 232 1.82 -4.52 12.05
N ILE A 233 0.63 -3.97 12.23
CA ILE A 233 0.20 -3.33 13.47
C ILE A 233 -0.85 -4.23 14.12
N ASN A 234 -0.67 -4.56 15.39
CA ASN A 234 -1.71 -5.20 16.20
C ASN A 234 -2.24 -4.21 17.25
N LEU A 235 -3.55 -4.00 17.23
CA LEU A 235 -4.28 -3.16 18.16
C LEU A 235 -4.87 -4.05 19.26
N THR A 236 -4.36 -3.95 20.46
CA THR A 236 -4.99 -4.66 21.59
C THR A 236 -6.08 -3.80 22.20
N ILE A 237 -7.24 -4.39 22.42
CA ILE A 237 -8.41 -3.70 22.98
C ILE A 237 -8.38 -3.72 24.51
N LYS A 238 -8.73 -2.61 25.15
CA LYS A 238 -8.86 -2.52 26.62
C LYS A 238 -9.84 -3.57 27.14
N LYS A 239 -9.53 -4.16 28.30
CA LYS A 239 -10.34 -5.25 28.87
C LYS A 239 -11.80 -4.88 29.09
N ASP A 240 -12.07 -3.65 29.54
CA ASP A 240 -13.43 -3.11 29.74
C ASP A 240 -14.17 -2.85 28.43
N LYS A 241 -13.44 -2.76 27.31
CA LYS A 241 -13.98 -2.51 25.96
C LYS A 241 -14.17 -3.80 25.13
N ARG A 242 -13.67 -4.94 25.59
CA ARG A 242 -13.83 -6.25 24.93
C ARG A 242 -15.25 -6.81 24.98
N ARG A 243 -16.16 -6.17 25.76
CA ARG A 243 -17.58 -6.52 25.82
C ARG A 243 -18.42 -5.28 25.58
N GLY A 244 -18.96 -5.14 24.37
CA GLY A 244 -19.77 -3.98 24.06
C GLY A 244 -20.02 -3.81 22.58
N THR A 245 -20.76 -2.76 22.27
CA THR A 245 -21.06 -2.31 20.91
C THR A 245 -20.54 -0.89 20.75
N PHE A 246 -19.82 -0.64 19.68
CA PHE A 246 -19.29 0.68 19.33
C PHE A 246 -19.26 0.86 17.83
N GLY A 247 -19.18 2.11 17.38
CA GLY A 247 -19.16 2.44 15.96
C GLY A 247 -19.54 3.89 15.70
N ARG A 248 -19.74 4.23 14.44
CA ARG A 248 -20.12 5.55 13.99
C ARG A 248 -21.12 5.46 12.84
N ALA A 249 -22.10 6.33 12.85
CA ALA A 249 -22.98 6.60 11.72
C ALA A 249 -22.77 8.03 11.27
N THR A 250 -22.58 8.27 9.97
CA THR A 250 -22.42 9.61 9.37
C THR A 250 -23.33 9.70 8.17
N ALA A 251 -24.06 10.81 8.05
CA ALA A 251 -24.81 11.17 6.86
C ALA A 251 -24.47 12.61 6.49
N ALA A 252 -24.24 12.86 5.21
CA ALA A 252 -23.94 14.18 4.68
C ALA A 252 -24.67 14.44 3.37
N ALA A 253 -25.08 15.68 3.17
CA ALA A 253 -25.68 16.16 1.94
C ALA A 253 -25.13 17.54 1.59
N GLY A 254 -25.07 17.86 0.31
CA GLY A 254 -24.54 19.10 -0.21
C GLY A 254 -24.70 19.24 -1.72
N ALA A 255 -23.92 20.12 -2.33
CA ALA A 255 -23.98 20.37 -3.77
C ALA A 255 -22.70 21.00 -4.31
N ASP A 256 -22.51 20.99 -5.64
CA ASP A 256 -21.32 21.49 -6.34
C ASP A 256 -21.14 23.01 -6.29
N ALA A 257 -22.16 23.80 -6.02
CA ALA A 257 -22.05 25.24 -5.92
C ALA A 257 -23.07 25.81 -4.94
N TRP A 258 -22.75 26.98 -4.36
CA TRP A 258 -23.78 27.80 -3.69
C TRP A 258 -24.80 28.27 -4.73
N PRO A 259 -26.09 28.20 -4.44
CA PRO A 259 -27.10 28.80 -5.29
C PRO A 259 -26.80 30.29 -5.48
N SER A 260 -26.39 30.71 -6.66
CA SER A 260 -26.17 32.12 -6.97
C SER A 260 -26.82 32.49 -8.28
N GLY A 261 -27.62 33.55 -8.27
CA GLY A 261 -28.10 34.20 -9.48
C GLY A 261 -29.09 33.39 -10.32
N GLY A 262 -30.00 32.61 -9.73
CA GLY A 262 -31.07 31.90 -10.47
C GLY A 262 -30.62 30.69 -11.28
N LYS A 263 -29.37 30.25 -11.17
CA LYS A 263 -28.91 28.96 -11.72
C LYS A 263 -29.20 27.86 -10.70
N PRO A 264 -29.70 26.68 -11.15
CA PRO A 264 -29.86 25.54 -10.25
C PRO A 264 -28.53 25.20 -9.57
N ALA A 265 -28.60 24.81 -8.30
CA ALA A 265 -27.45 24.19 -7.64
C ALA A 265 -26.93 23.07 -8.55
N GLY A 266 -25.60 22.95 -8.68
CA GLY A 266 -25.00 21.87 -9.44
C GLY A 266 -25.42 20.50 -8.90
N ASP A 267 -24.82 19.43 -9.40
CA ASP A 267 -25.14 18.05 -8.97
C ASP A 267 -25.13 17.93 -7.44
N GLY A 268 -26.15 17.28 -6.89
CA GLY A 268 -26.23 16.99 -5.46
C GLY A 268 -25.08 16.10 -5.01
N ARG A 269 -24.48 16.40 -3.87
CA ARG A 269 -23.41 15.62 -3.24
C ARG A 269 -23.91 14.95 -1.98
N TYR A 270 -23.52 13.69 -1.78
CA TYR A 270 -23.91 12.94 -0.59
C TYR A 270 -22.79 12.05 -0.11
N GLU A 271 -22.83 11.76 1.19
CA GLU A 271 -21.95 10.80 1.83
C GLU A 271 -22.73 10.15 2.98
N ALA A 272 -22.72 8.81 3.04
CA ALA A 272 -23.25 8.05 4.15
C ALA A 272 -22.22 6.98 4.53
N ASN A 273 -21.87 6.91 5.81
CA ASN A 273 -20.96 5.90 6.35
C ASN A 273 -21.57 5.32 7.62
N LEU A 274 -21.48 4.01 7.76
CA LEU A 274 -21.91 3.25 8.93
C LEU A 274 -20.84 2.23 9.28
N ASP A 275 -20.38 2.23 10.53
CA ASP A 275 -19.60 1.19 11.12
C ASP A 275 -20.21 0.78 12.46
N ILE A 276 -20.42 -0.50 12.67
CA ILE A 276 -20.93 -1.07 13.92
C ILE A 276 -20.08 -2.29 14.26
N ASN A 277 -19.55 -2.29 15.47
CA ASN A 277 -18.70 -3.36 15.99
C ASN A 277 -19.30 -3.88 17.29
N GLN A 278 -19.50 -5.18 17.39
CA GLN A 278 -19.93 -5.86 18.61
C GLN A 278 -18.85 -6.86 19.02
N PHE A 279 -18.21 -6.60 20.15
CA PHE A 279 -17.19 -7.48 20.72
C PHE A 279 -17.75 -8.20 21.96
N HIS A 280 -17.44 -9.49 22.05
CA HIS A 280 -17.79 -10.32 23.20
C HIS A 280 -16.65 -11.29 23.47
N ASN A 281 -15.61 -10.85 24.19
CA ASN A 281 -14.33 -11.54 24.40
C ASN A 281 -13.64 -11.85 23.05
N ASP A 282 -13.58 -13.15 22.68
CA ASP A 282 -12.92 -13.62 21.46
C ASP A 282 -13.78 -13.47 20.22
N ARG A 283 -15.11 -13.31 20.41
CA ARG A 283 -16.02 -13.07 19.29
C ARG A 283 -16.07 -11.60 18.93
N GLN A 284 -15.79 -11.31 17.67
CA GLN A 284 -15.87 -9.99 17.06
C GLN A 284 -16.82 -10.05 15.86
N LEU A 285 -17.91 -9.30 15.92
CA LEU A 285 -18.85 -9.13 14.82
C LEU A 285 -18.81 -7.65 14.39
N SER A 286 -18.61 -7.40 13.11
CA SER A 286 -18.53 -6.04 12.58
C SER A 286 -19.34 -5.92 11.31
N ALA A 287 -20.04 -4.79 11.15
CA ALA A 287 -20.74 -4.42 9.94
C ALA A 287 -20.32 -3.02 9.52
N ILE A 288 -20.01 -2.84 8.25
CA ILE A 288 -19.64 -1.56 7.65
C ILE A 288 -20.49 -1.30 6.41
N GLY A 289 -20.78 -0.03 6.15
CA GLY A 289 -21.51 0.42 4.97
C GLY A 289 -21.07 1.82 4.55
N MET A 290 -21.02 2.06 3.26
CA MET A 290 -20.65 3.35 2.68
C MET A 290 -21.42 3.61 1.40
N ALA A 291 -21.86 4.85 1.21
CA ALA A 291 -22.38 5.34 -0.05
C ALA A 291 -21.95 6.80 -0.25
N ASN A 292 -21.39 7.14 -1.40
CA ASN A 292 -21.03 8.51 -1.73
C ASN A 292 -20.85 8.75 -3.23
N ASN A 293 -20.93 10.03 -3.63
CA ASN A 293 -20.58 10.51 -4.97
C ASN A 293 -19.51 11.64 -4.90
N THR A 294 -18.63 11.56 -3.92
CA THR A 294 -17.59 12.55 -3.63
C THR A 294 -16.18 12.01 -3.85
N ASN A 295 -16.03 10.94 -4.62
CA ASN A 295 -14.77 10.22 -4.86
C ASN A 295 -14.06 9.75 -3.58
N LYS A 296 -14.74 9.76 -2.43
CA LYS A 296 -14.15 9.24 -1.19
C LYS A 296 -14.18 7.73 -1.23
N GLN A 297 -12.99 7.15 -1.25
CA GLN A 297 -12.81 5.71 -1.10
C GLN A 297 -12.63 5.40 0.38
N GLY A 298 -13.64 4.79 1.00
CA GLY A 298 -13.54 4.27 2.37
C GLY A 298 -12.71 3.00 2.43
N PHE A 299 -12.46 2.40 1.26
CA PHE A 299 -11.67 1.19 1.04
C PHE A 299 -10.79 1.45 -0.17
N SER A 300 -9.51 1.05 -0.16
CA SER A 300 -8.72 1.18 -1.37
C SER A 300 -9.16 0.09 -2.36
N PHE A 301 -9.21 0.42 -3.64
CA PHE A 301 -9.51 -0.58 -4.69
C PHE A 301 -8.38 -1.62 -4.80
N GLN A 302 -7.14 -1.21 -4.57
CA GLN A 302 -6.02 -2.12 -4.35
C GLN A 302 -6.25 -3.02 -3.13
N ASP A 303 -7.03 -2.57 -2.17
CA ASP A 303 -7.44 -3.36 -1.02
C ASP A 303 -8.54 -4.34 -1.41
N VAL A 304 -9.42 -4.01 -2.34
CA VAL A 304 -10.36 -4.97 -2.93
C VAL A 304 -9.60 -6.07 -3.70
N LEU A 305 -8.55 -5.73 -4.44
CA LEU A 305 -7.62 -6.68 -5.04
C LEU A 305 -6.65 -7.28 -4.00
N GLY A 306 -6.16 -6.49 -3.05
CA GLY A 306 -5.22 -6.87 -1.99
C GLY A 306 -5.88 -7.53 -0.78
N PHE A 307 -7.21 -7.46 -0.64
CA PHE A 307 -7.99 -8.36 0.21
C PHE A 307 -7.79 -9.83 -0.19
N GLY A 308 -7.16 -10.05 -1.36
CA GLY A 308 -6.42 -11.23 -1.72
C GLY A 308 -5.19 -11.55 -0.85
N GLY A 309 -5.02 -10.97 0.34
CA GLY A 309 -4.00 -11.41 1.30
C GLY A 309 -3.96 -12.93 1.51
N GLY A 310 -5.05 -13.63 1.18
CA GLY A 310 -5.08 -15.06 0.93
C GLY A 310 -4.27 -15.50 -0.32
N LEU A 311 -4.13 -14.67 -1.32
CA LEU A 311 -3.42 -14.99 -2.56
C LEU A 311 -1.90 -14.88 -2.44
N SER A 312 -1.37 -14.00 -1.62
CA SER A 312 0.06 -13.98 -1.28
C SER A 312 0.46 -15.18 -0.42
N ASN A 313 -0.48 -15.77 0.32
CA ASN A 313 -0.28 -16.99 1.09
C ASN A 313 -0.54 -18.27 0.28
N LEU A 314 -1.17 -18.17 -0.90
CA LEU A 314 -1.36 -19.26 -1.86
C LEU A 314 -0.15 -19.46 -2.77
N SER A 315 0.73 -18.50 -2.81
CA SER A 315 2.06 -18.69 -3.38
C SER A 315 2.81 -19.63 -2.44
N GLY A 316 3.11 -20.85 -2.88
CA GLY A 316 3.92 -21.81 -2.14
C GLY A 316 5.29 -21.23 -1.73
N PRO A 317 6.01 -21.87 -0.81
CA PRO A 317 7.36 -21.46 -0.43
C PRO A 317 8.27 -21.51 -1.66
N GLY A 318 8.52 -20.39 -2.28
CA GLY A 318 9.24 -20.23 -3.55
C GLY A 318 8.67 -19.12 -4.44
N SER A 319 7.43 -18.69 -4.22
CA SER A 319 6.90 -17.50 -4.89
C SER A 319 7.19 -16.22 -4.06
N SER A 320 8.35 -16.23 -3.37
CA SER A 320 8.83 -15.07 -2.65
C SER A 320 9.12 -13.94 -3.62
N GLY A 321 8.31 -12.92 -3.57
CA GLY A 321 8.69 -11.60 -4.06
C GLY A 321 8.21 -11.16 -5.42
N GLY A 322 7.36 -11.88 -6.09
CA GLY A 322 6.75 -11.38 -7.32
C GLY A 322 5.55 -10.49 -7.05
N ARG A 323 5.72 -9.18 -7.01
CA ARG A 323 4.60 -8.22 -7.19
C ARG A 323 3.84 -8.42 -8.52
N GLY A 324 4.31 -9.36 -9.39
CA GLY A 324 3.76 -9.68 -10.70
C GLY A 324 2.92 -10.95 -10.78
N GLY A 325 2.89 -11.80 -9.72
CA GLY A 325 2.32 -13.15 -9.86
C GLY A 325 0.81 -13.25 -9.85
N LEU A 326 0.06 -12.31 -9.29
CA LEU A 326 -1.40 -12.36 -9.19
C LEU A 326 -2.08 -10.99 -9.15
N SER A 327 -1.33 -9.91 -9.29
CA SER A 327 -1.88 -8.57 -9.49
C SER A 327 -2.03 -8.23 -10.97
N ASP A 328 -1.76 -9.17 -11.88
CA ASP A 328 -2.12 -9.01 -13.27
C ASP A 328 -3.62 -9.30 -13.39
N PRO A 329 -4.47 -8.28 -13.60
CA PRO A 329 -5.90 -8.44 -13.77
C PRO A 329 -6.23 -9.40 -14.93
N PHE A 330 -5.32 -9.54 -15.88
CA PHE A 330 -5.45 -10.40 -17.04
C PHE A 330 -5.19 -11.89 -16.75
N ASN A 331 -4.56 -12.21 -15.61
CA ASN A 331 -4.33 -13.61 -15.23
C ASN A 331 -5.57 -14.25 -14.59
N SER A 332 -6.59 -13.46 -14.27
CA SER A 332 -7.86 -13.95 -13.71
C SER A 332 -8.92 -14.24 -14.78
N GLY A 333 -8.62 -14.03 -16.07
CA GLY A 333 -9.60 -14.24 -17.15
C GLY A 333 -10.76 -13.23 -17.17
N ILE A 334 -10.79 -12.28 -16.24
CA ILE A 334 -11.74 -11.18 -16.25
C ILE A 334 -11.03 -10.00 -16.92
N PRO A 335 -11.47 -9.54 -18.08
CA PRO A 335 -10.90 -8.37 -18.74
C PRO A 335 -11.22 -7.13 -17.88
N ILE A 336 -10.35 -6.81 -16.95
CA ILE A 336 -10.42 -5.56 -16.20
C ILE A 336 -9.70 -4.49 -17.01
N GLN A 337 -10.20 -4.25 -18.23
CA GLN A 337 -9.73 -3.11 -19.02
C GLN A 337 -10.13 -1.82 -18.31
N GLY A 338 -9.17 -0.97 -17.96
CA GLY A 338 -9.41 0.37 -17.43
C GLY A 338 -9.44 0.50 -15.90
N LEU A 339 -8.87 -0.43 -15.13
CA LEU A 339 -8.57 -0.22 -13.71
C LEU A 339 -7.33 0.67 -13.48
N THR A 340 -7.02 1.51 -14.45
CA THR A 340 -6.03 2.56 -14.28
C THR A 340 -6.60 3.62 -13.36
N ASP A 341 -5.83 3.96 -12.38
CA ASP A 341 -5.97 5.02 -11.38
C ASP A 341 -7.39 5.61 -11.18
N ASN A 342 -8.07 5.18 -10.12
CA ASN A 342 -9.38 5.71 -9.70
C ASN A 342 -9.44 7.25 -9.51
N ASN A 343 -8.34 7.95 -9.75
CA ASN A 343 -8.25 9.40 -9.65
C ASN A 343 -8.71 10.10 -10.94
N GLN A 344 -8.91 9.38 -12.05
CA GLN A 344 -9.26 9.96 -13.35
C GLN A 344 -10.76 9.92 -13.65
N ALA A 345 -11.59 9.49 -12.71
CA ALA A 345 -13.03 9.39 -12.85
C ALA A 345 -13.78 10.12 -11.74
N ILE A 346 -15.03 10.50 -12.02
CA ILE A 346 -15.99 10.84 -10.98
C ILE A 346 -16.79 9.59 -10.67
N THR A 347 -16.66 9.09 -9.44
CA THR A 347 -17.17 7.79 -9.01
C THR A 347 -18.32 7.92 -8.01
N ASN A 348 -19.42 7.21 -8.27
CA ASN A 348 -20.44 6.90 -7.28
C ASN A 348 -20.11 5.55 -6.67
N THR A 349 -19.97 5.48 -5.36
CA THR A 349 -19.61 4.26 -4.65
C THR A 349 -20.72 3.83 -3.70
N LEU A 350 -21.04 2.54 -3.72
CA LEU A 350 -21.84 1.85 -2.72
C LEU A 350 -21.06 0.62 -2.25
N ALA A 351 -20.79 0.52 -0.96
CA ALA A 351 -20.07 -0.62 -0.42
C ALA A 351 -20.63 -1.05 0.94
N GLY A 352 -20.48 -2.33 1.26
CA GLY A 352 -20.87 -2.88 2.55
C GLY A 352 -20.12 -4.16 2.87
N GLY A 353 -19.92 -4.43 4.15
CA GLY A 353 -19.17 -5.60 4.60
C GLY A 353 -19.63 -6.10 5.94
N LEU A 354 -19.50 -7.42 6.13
CA LEU A 354 -19.70 -8.12 7.39
C LEU A 354 -18.43 -8.89 7.73
N ASN A 355 -18.02 -8.85 8.99
CA ASN A 355 -16.86 -9.58 9.47
C ASN A 355 -17.21 -10.31 10.76
N TYR A 356 -16.83 -11.57 10.84
CA TYR A 356 -16.99 -12.45 11.99
C TYR A 356 -15.66 -13.10 12.34
N ASN A 357 -15.22 -12.93 13.58
CA ASN A 357 -14.07 -13.62 14.17
C ASN A 357 -14.50 -14.27 15.46
N ASP A 358 -14.11 -15.53 15.66
CA ASP A 358 -14.37 -16.23 16.92
C ASP A 358 -13.38 -17.37 17.14
N ASP A 359 -13.18 -17.75 18.40
CA ASP A 359 -12.43 -18.94 18.79
C ASP A 359 -13.40 -20.02 19.25
N TRP A 360 -13.66 -20.99 18.38
CA TRP A 360 -14.54 -22.12 18.71
C TRP A 360 -13.78 -23.14 19.54
N SER A 361 -14.20 -23.33 20.79
CA SER A 361 -13.65 -24.35 21.72
C SER A 361 -12.14 -24.28 21.99
N ASN A 362 -11.50 -23.11 21.93
CA ASN A 362 -10.04 -22.90 22.12
C ASN A 362 -9.14 -23.71 21.17
N ARG A 363 -9.70 -24.39 20.19
CA ARG A 363 -8.97 -25.22 19.22
C ARG A 363 -9.13 -24.75 17.79
N THR A 364 -10.17 -24.02 17.48
CA THR A 364 -10.51 -23.59 16.13
C THR A 364 -10.70 -22.08 16.11
N GLU A 365 -9.81 -21.39 15.47
CA GLU A 365 -9.95 -19.98 15.15
C GLU A 365 -10.66 -19.85 13.79
N VAL A 366 -11.77 -19.10 13.76
CA VAL A 366 -12.56 -18.87 12.54
C VAL A 366 -12.62 -17.39 12.26
N ASN A 367 -12.27 -17.01 11.04
CA ASN A 367 -12.49 -15.69 10.47
C ASN A 367 -13.32 -15.84 9.20
N ALA A 368 -14.45 -15.17 9.15
CA ALA A 368 -15.31 -15.11 7.96
C ALA A 368 -15.65 -13.67 7.66
N ASN A 369 -15.50 -13.25 6.42
CA ASN A 369 -15.93 -11.94 6.00
C ASN A 369 -16.60 -11.98 4.62
N TYR A 370 -17.59 -11.11 4.45
CA TYR A 370 -18.27 -10.85 3.20
C TYR A 370 -18.16 -9.36 2.90
N PHE A 371 -17.88 -9.02 1.65
CA PHE A 371 -17.78 -7.65 1.19
C PHE A 371 -18.45 -7.50 -0.18
N TYR A 372 -19.23 -6.45 -0.31
CA TYR A 372 -19.87 -6.00 -1.55
C TYR A 372 -19.39 -4.60 -1.88
N ASN A 373 -19.06 -4.35 -3.14
CA ASN A 373 -18.74 -3.02 -3.65
C ASN A 373 -19.33 -2.83 -5.04
N ARG A 374 -19.90 -1.66 -5.24
CA ARG A 374 -20.37 -1.16 -6.55
C ARG A 374 -19.74 0.21 -6.78
N ALA A 375 -19.18 0.39 -7.94
CA ALA A 375 -18.62 1.65 -8.42
C ALA A 375 -19.20 1.99 -9.80
N ASP A 376 -19.78 3.18 -9.93
CA ASP A 376 -20.26 3.76 -11.18
C ASP A 376 -19.35 4.94 -11.52
N ASP A 377 -18.47 4.75 -12.50
CA ASP A 377 -17.45 5.70 -12.92
C ASP A 377 -17.91 6.49 -14.15
N ARG A 378 -17.59 7.78 -14.16
CA ARG A 378 -17.71 8.64 -15.35
C ARG A 378 -16.35 9.26 -15.64
N THR A 379 -15.84 9.02 -16.83
CA THR A 379 -14.57 9.54 -17.31
C THR A 379 -14.77 10.55 -18.43
N ASP A 380 -13.94 11.58 -18.45
CA ASP A 380 -13.81 12.55 -19.52
C ASP A 380 -12.33 12.90 -19.58
N LEU A 381 -11.63 12.31 -20.57
CA LEU A 381 -10.20 12.27 -20.68
C LEU A 381 -9.76 12.94 -21.98
N HIS A 382 -8.79 13.79 -21.90
CA HIS A 382 -8.09 14.32 -23.04
C HIS A 382 -6.62 13.94 -22.95
N ASN A 383 -6.17 13.09 -23.88
CA ASN A 383 -4.83 12.54 -23.93
C ASN A 383 -4.08 13.13 -25.11
N THR A 384 -2.86 13.63 -24.86
CA THR A 384 -1.93 13.98 -25.94
C THR A 384 -0.75 13.05 -25.87
N ARG A 385 -0.60 12.15 -26.84
CA ARG A 385 0.55 11.25 -26.97
C ARG A 385 1.49 11.74 -28.03
N ARG A 386 2.78 11.74 -27.71
CA ARG A 386 3.85 11.95 -28.68
C ARG A 386 4.62 10.67 -28.87
N TYR A 387 4.51 10.11 -30.05
CA TYR A 387 5.18 8.87 -30.42
C TYR A 387 6.60 9.12 -30.89
N LEU A 388 7.52 8.28 -30.44
CA LEU A 388 8.95 8.36 -30.64
C LEU A 388 9.34 7.32 -31.70
N ALA A 389 9.36 7.70 -32.98
CA ALA A 389 9.79 6.84 -34.06
C ALA A 389 11.12 7.38 -34.67
N PRO A 390 12.01 6.49 -35.16
CA PRO A 390 13.27 6.89 -35.75
C PRO A 390 13.13 7.84 -36.95
N ASP A 391 12.14 7.57 -37.81
CA ASP A 391 12.00 8.25 -39.12
C ASP A 391 10.87 9.29 -39.12
N HIS A 392 9.89 9.17 -38.25
CA HIS A 392 8.74 10.09 -38.19
C HIS A 392 8.12 10.10 -36.80
N SER A 393 8.18 11.24 -36.16
CA SER A 393 7.42 11.47 -34.92
C SER A 393 6.06 12.01 -35.26
N TYR A 394 5.04 11.57 -34.52
CA TYR A 394 3.69 12.11 -34.62
C TYR A 394 3.05 12.27 -33.23
N SER A 395 2.10 13.19 -33.15
CA SER A 395 1.23 13.30 -31.99
C SER A 395 -0.13 12.74 -32.26
N GLN A 396 -0.69 12.13 -31.27
CA GLN A 396 -2.08 11.71 -31.24
C GLN A 396 -2.78 12.49 -30.13
N ASP A 397 -3.82 13.23 -30.51
CA ASP A 397 -4.76 13.85 -29.60
C ASP A 397 -6.01 12.98 -29.52
N GLN A 398 -6.33 12.54 -28.32
CA GLN A 398 -7.46 11.62 -28.07
C GLN A 398 -8.37 12.23 -27.01
N HIS A 399 -9.66 12.35 -27.34
CA HIS A 399 -10.70 12.71 -26.39
C HIS A 399 -11.63 11.51 -26.18
N SER A 400 -11.65 11.01 -24.95
CA SER A 400 -12.40 9.83 -24.56
C SER A 400 -13.40 10.14 -23.45
N MET A 401 -14.67 9.84 -23.70
CA MET A 401 -15.72 9.89 -22.70
C MET A 401 -16.23 8.49 -22.42
N GLY A 402 -16.37 8.15 -21.13
CA GLY A 402 -16.76 6.80 -20.75
C GLY A 402 -17.66 6.75 -19.52
N GLN A 403 -18.40 5.66 -19.45
CA GLN A 403 -19.15 5.25 -18.27
C GLN A 403 -18.81 3.80 -17.98
N ARG A 404 -18.53 3.48 -16.72
CA ARG A 404 -18.26 2.13 -16.30
C ARG A 404 -19.07 1.82 -15.06
N HIS A 405 -19.69 0.66 -15.06
CA HIS A 405 -20.33 0.05 -13.92
C HIS A 405 -19.52 -1.18 -13.49
N ASN A 406 -19.19 -1.28 -12.21
CA ASN A 406 -18.44 -2.42 -11.68
C ASN A 406 -19.04 -2.86 -10.35
N GLU A 407 -19.46 -4.13 -10.27
CA GLU A 407 -19.92 -4.79 -9.04
C GLU A 407 -18.96 -5.89 -8.67
N ASN A 408 -18.62 -5.95 -7.38
CA ASN A 408 -17.72 -6.94 -6.83
C ASN A 408 -18.27 -7.51 -5.53
N GLN A 409 -18.28 -8.82 -5.41
CA GLN A 409 -18.70 -9.55 -4.21
C GLN A 409 -17.55 -10.45 -3.79
N ARG A 410 -17.26 -10.47 -2.51
CA ARG A 410 -16.17 -11.25 -1.99
C ARG A 410 -16.57 -11.94 -0.71
N PHE A 411 -16.28 -13.22 -0.63
CA PHE A 411 -16.39 -14.02 0.57
C PHE A 411 -15.03 -14.61 0.92
N THR A 412 -14.60 -14.46 2.16
CA THR A 412 -13.37 -15.06 2.68
C THR A 412 -13.69 -15.87 3.91
N LEU A 413 -13.14 -17.08 3.99
CA LEU A 413 -13.20 -17.95 5.14
C LEU A 413 -11.81 -18.47 5.48
N ILE A 414 -11.38 -18.24 6.71
CA ILE A 414 -10.14 -18.77 7.27
C ILE A 414 -10.51 -19.58 8.52
N ALA A 415 -10.06 -20.82 8.57
CA ALA A 415 -10.24 -21.68 9.75
C ALA A 415 -8.89 -22.32 10.08
N ASP A 416 -8.38 -22.08 11.27
CA ASP A 416 -7.15 -22.69 11.80
C ASP A 416 -7.54 -23.62 12.95
N HIS A 417 -7.41 -24.93 12.71
CA HIS A 417 -7.83 -25.96 13.65
C HIS A 417 -6.64 -26.73 14.22
N ARG A 418 -6.52 -26.77 15.52
CA ARG A 418 -5.58 -27.61 16.25
C ARG A 418 -6.21 -28.97 16.48
N ILE A 419 -5.77 -29.98 15.73
CA ILE A 419 -6.23 -31.37 15.87
C ILE A 419 -5.79 -31.91 17.24
N ASP A 420 -4.50 -31.70 17.54
CA ASP A 420 -3.87 -32.05 18.83
C ASP A 420 -2.67 -31.11 19.12
N SER A 421 -1.79 -31.48 20.05
CA SER A 421 -0.64 -30.69 20.46
C SER A 421 0.45 -30.56 19.40
N VAL A 422 0.49 -31.47 18.41
CA VAL A 422 1.53 -31.56 17.38
C VAL A 422 0.98 -31.37 15.97
N ASN A 423 -0.32 -31.56 15.76
CA ASN A 423 -0.96 -31.48 14.45
C ASN A 423 -1.95 -30.33 14.38
N SER A 424 -1.92 -29.57 13.29
CA SER A 424 -2.91 -28.56 12.96
C SER A 424 -3.15 -28.45 11.47
N ILE A 425 -4.33 -27.98 11.10
CA ILE A 425 -4.70 -27.71 9.73
C ILE A 425 -5.29 -26.31 9.62
N LYS A 426 -4.83 -25.53 8.65
CA LYS A 426 -5.39 -24.23 8.32
C LYS A 426 -6.03 -24.30 6.95
N PHE A 427 -7.30 -23.97 6.90
CA PHE A 427 -8.07 -23.84 5.66
C PHE A 427 -8.28 -22.36 5.35
N THR A 428 -8.05 -21.98 4.09
CA THR A 428 -8.32 -20.62 3.59
C THR A 428 -9.11 -20.75 2.30
N SER A 429 -10.21 -20.00 2.19
CA SER A 429 -11.05 -19.97 1.00
C SER A 429 -11.42 -18.52 0.69
N VAL A 430 -11.22 -18.09 -0.55
CA VAL A 430 -11.59 -16.78 -1.06
C VAL A 430 -12.39 -16.97 -2.34
N LEU A 431 -13.63 -16.50 -2.35
CA LEU A 431 -14.52 -16.48 -3.49
C LEU A 431 -14.77 -15.01 -3.88
N ILE A 432 -14.54 -14.69 -5.14
CA ILE A 432 -14.78 -13.36 -5.71
C ILE A 432 -15.72 -13.53 -6.90
N GLY A 433 -16.82 -12.81 -6.90
CA GLY A 433 -17.71 -12.66 -8.06
C GLY A 433 -17.63 -11.23 -8.56
N GLN A 434 -17.53 -11.04 -9.87
CA GLN A 434 -17.45 -9.71 -10.50
C GLN A 434 -18.40 -9.62 -11.69
N ARG A 435 -19.01 -8.44 -11.84
CA ARG A 435 -19.75 -8.04 -13.04
C ARG A 435 -19.33 -6.63 -13.40
N SER A 436 -19.05 -6.40 -14.67
CA SER A 436 -18.71 -5.07 -15.16
C SER A 436 -19.38 -4.80 -16.50
N SER A 437 -19.74 -3.55 -16.74
CA SER A 437 -20.10 -3.06 -18.07
C SER A 437 -19.44 -1.71 -18.28
N SER A 438 -19.08 -1.43 -19.53
CA SER A 438 -18.42 -0.18 -19.90
C SER A 438 -18.91 0.29 -21.25
N TYR A 439 -19.15 1.58 -21.35
CA TYR A 439 -19.40 2.28 -22.59
C TYR A 439 -18.34 3.36 -22.75
N SER A 440 -17.72 3.45 -23.91
CA SER A 440 -16.76 4.51 -24.23
C SER A 440 -16.93 5.03 -25.65
N ARG A 441 -16.69 6.32 -25.83
CA ARG A 441 -16.58 7.00 -27.12
C ARG A 441 -15.25 7.71 -27.16
N THR A 442 -14.52 7.52 -28.24
CA THR A 442 -13.21 8.10 -28.44
C THR A 442 -13.14 8.78 -29.80
N ILE A 443 -12.57 9.98 -29.81
CA ILE A 443 -12.22 10.73 -31.02
C ILE A 443 -10.71 10.89 -31.02
N ASP A 444 -10.07 10.49 -32.10
CA ASP A 444 -8.62 10.53 -32.28
C ASP A 444 -8.24 11.42 -33.43
N THR A 445 -7.14 12.16 -33.29
CA THR A 445 -6.50 12.92 -34.37
C THR A 445 -5.01 12.74 -34.28
N SER A 446 -4.40 12.23 -35.37
CA SER A 446 -2.94 12.06 -35.41
C SER A 446 -2.32 13.03 -36.42
N ARG A 447 -1.22 13.70 -36.02
CA ARG A 447 -0.49 14.66 -36.87
C ARG A 447 0.99 14.36 -36.87
N SER A 448 1.64 14.43 -38.04
CA SER A 448 3.08 14.31 -38.12
C SER A 448 3.75 15.54 -37.54
N PHE A 449 4.95 15.36 -36.92
CA PHE A 449 5.80 16.46 -36.54
C PHE A 449 6.97 16.61 -37.54
N SER A 450 7.19 17.83 -38.00
CA SER A 450 8.50 18.21 -38.50
C SER A 450 9.38 18.66 -37.33
N THR A 451 10.67 18.37 -37.34
CA THR A 451 11.64 18.70 -36.28
C THR A 451 11.83 20.22 -36.06
N ALA A 452 11.12 21.07 -36.78
CA ALA A 452 11.13 22.53 -36.61
C ALA A 452 9.74 23.04 -36.19
N PRO A 453 9.55 23.61 -35.02
CA PRO A 453 8.30 24.31 -34.65
C PRO A 453 8.28 25.73 -35.25
N PRO A 454 7.09 26.33 -35.53
CA PRO A 454 5.74 25.86 -35.26
C PRO A 454 4.90 25.72 -36.52
N SER A 455 4.94 24.55 -37.20
CA SER A 455 3.90 24.25 -38.17
C SER A 455 2.92 23.24 -37.54
N PRO A 456 1.61 23.44 -37.64
CA PRO A 456 0.65 22.39 -37.34
C PRO A 456 1.02 21.23 -38.27
N GLY A 457 1.45 20.10 -37.69
CA GLY A 457 1.90 18.94 -38.44
C GLY A 457 0.84 18.50 -39.44
N THR A 458 1.25 17.82 -40.50
CA THR A 458 0.31 17.28 -41.51
C THR A 458 -0.63 16.28 -40.83
N LEU A 459 -1.91 16.40 -41.07
CA LEU A 459 -2.92 15.45 -40.61
C LEU A 459 -2.67 14.09 -41.23
N LEU A 460 -2.53 13.06 -40.39
CA LEU A 460 -2.29 11.68 -40.79
C LEU A 460 -3.56 10.85 -40.76
N ASN A 461 -4.33 10.97 -39.69
CA ASN A 461 -5.61 10.30 -39.54
C ASN A 461 -6.54 11.05 -38.60
N GLU A 462 -7.83 10.76 -38.78
CA GLU A 462 -8.91 11.07 -37.85
C GLU A 462 -9.69 9.80 -37.56
N GLY A 463 -9.92 9.51 -36.33
CA GLY A 463 -10.64 8.31 -35.88
C GLY A 463 -11.82 8.64 -34.97
N PHE A 464 -12.85 7.84 -35.10
CA PHE A 464 -13.93 7.76 -34.15
C PHE A 464 -14.14 6.31 -33.76
N SER A 465 -14.25 6.00 -32.48
CA SER A 465 -14.61 4.69 -31.99
C SER A 465 -15.65 4.75 -30.87
N SER A 466 -16.51 3.75 -30.83
CA SER A 466 -17.46 3.52 -29.74
C SER A 466 -17.42 2.06 -29.35
N THR A 467 -17.28 1.80 -28.07
CA THR A 467 -17.24 0.43 -27.54
C THR A 467 -18.28 0.30 -26.43
N ASP A 468 -19.10 -0.73 -26.51
CA ASP A 468 -19.98 -1.17 -25.41
C ASP A 468 -19.60 -2.60 -25.05
N ALA A 469 -19.15 -2.83 -23.83
CA ALA A 469 -18.65 -4.12 -23.39
C ALA A 469 -19.19 -4.50 -22.02
N SER A 470 -19.46 -5.78 -21.84
CA SER A 470 -19.87 -6.36 -20.57
C SER A 470 -19.07 -7.62 -20.27
N ALA A 471 -18.78 -7.84 -19.00
CA ALA A 471 -18.12 -9.04 -18.54
C ALA A 471 -18.64 -9.46 -17.16
N SER A 472 -18.71 -10.76 -16.92
CA SER A 472 -19.03 -11.31 -15.63
C SER A 472 -18.22 -12.58 -15.37
N GLY A 473 -17.92 -12.86 -14.10
CA GLY A 473 -17.17 -14.05 -13.78
C GLY A 473 -16.99 -14.25 -12.28
N TYR A 474 -16.34 -15.35 -11.93
CA TYR A 474 -15.96 -15.64 -10.57
C TYR A 474 -14.55 -16.22 -10.51
N THR A 475 -13.89 -15.99 -9.38
CA THR A 475 -12.63 -16.63 -9.00
C THR A 475 -12.77 -17.24 -7.63
N TRP A 476 -12.44 -18.52 -7.51
CA TRP A 476 -12.33 -19.19 -6.23
C TRP A 476 -10.91 -19.67 -5.99
N ASN A 477 -10.36 -19.32 -4.83
CA ASN A 477 -9.04 -19.78 -4.38
C ASN A 477 -9.19 -20.45 -3.02
N GLY A 478 -8.72 -21.68 -2.93
CA GLY A 478 -8.72 -22.47 -1.72
C GLY A 478 -7.34 -22.98 -1.38
N SER A 479 -6.98 -23.07 -0.10
CA SER A 479 -5.80 -23.76 0.37
C SER A 479 -6.04 -24.51 1.67
N ALA A 480 -5.32 -25.62 1.85
CA ALA A 480 -5.30 -26.41 3.06
C ALA A 480 -3.84 -26.68 3.47
N LEU A 481 -3.41 -26.07 4.57
CA LEU A 481 -2.07 -26.19 5.14
C LEU A 481 -2.11 -27.12 6.34
N PHE A 482 -1.61 -28.35 6.18
CA PHE A 482 -1.37 -29.28 7.27
C PHE A 482 0.01 -29.02 7.88
N ARG A 483 0.12 -29.08 9.22
CA ARG A 483 1.34 -28.81 9.97
C ARG A 483 1.54 -29.88 11.04
N HIS A 484 2.72 -30.49 11.08
CA HIS A 484 3.11 -31.51 12.06
C HIS A 484 4.43 -31.16 12.73
N ARG A 485 4.48 -31.22 14.06
CA ARG A 485 5.70 -31.06 14.87
C ARG A 485 6.14 -32.40 15.40
N PHE A 486 7.38 -32.78 15.12
CA PHE A 486 7.97 -33.98 15.67
C PHE A 486 8.45 -33.79 17.11
N ALA A 487 8.73 -34.88 17.80
CA ALA A 487 9.28 -34.85 19.17
C ALA A 487 10.63 -34.11 19.27
N LYS A 488 11.49 -34.18 18.24
CA LYS A 488 12.72 -33.38 18.17
C LYS A 488 12.37 -31.91 17.93
N LYS A 489 12.70 -31.06 18.90
CA LYS A 489 12.40 -29.61 18.83
C LYS A 489 13.01 -28.98 17.57
N GLY A 490 12.19 -28.31 16.75
CA GLY A 490 12.58 -27.67 15.50
C GLY A 490 12.47 -28.59 14.28
N ARG A 491 12.19 -29.88 14.43
CA ARG A 491 11.84 -30.77 13.32
C ARG A 491 10.36 -30.60 13.03
N THR A 492 10.03 -30.23 11.80
CA THR A 492 8.64 -30.00 11.38
C THR A 492 8.40 -30.56 9.99
N PHE A 493 7.16 -30.87 9.72
CA PHE A 493 6.67 -31.17 8.37
C PHE A 493 5.43 -30.36 8.10
N SER A 494 5.28 -29.85 6.91
CA SER A 494 4.05 -29.21 6.44
C SER A 494 3.76 -29.55 4.99
N ALA A 495 2.47 -29.65 4.69
CA ALA A 495 1.96 -29.87 3.34
C ALA A 495 0.87 -28.85 3.06
N ASN A 496 1.02 -28.09 2.00
CA ASN A 496 0.05 -27.11 1.55
C ASN A 496 -0.52 -27.50 0.18
N LEU A 497 -1.81 -27.77 0.13
CA LEU A 497 -2.56 -27.97 -1.11
C LEU A 497 -3.27 -26.66 -1.46
N SER A 498 -3.13 -26.22 -2.69
CA SER A 498 -3.81 -25.02 -3.22
C SER A 498 -4.58 -25.34 -4.50
N VAL A 499 -5.76 -24.73 -4.62
CA VAL A 499 -6.64 -24.86 -5.79
C VAL A 499 -7.16 -23.49 -6.15
N GLY A 500 -7.05 -23.10 -7.40
CA GLY A 500 -7.64 -21.89 -7.94
C GLY A 500 -8.53 -22.24 -9.13
N LEU A 501 -9.73 -21.68 -9.16
CA LEU A 501 -10.68 -21.84 -10.26
C LEU A 501 -11.16 -20.46 -10.66
N ASN A 502 -11.13 -20.15 -11.95
CA ASN A 502 -11.72 -18.94 -12.49
C ASN A 502 -12.53 -19.24 -13.74
N ASN A 503 -13.62 -18.51 -13.88
CA ASN A 503 -14.49 -18.56 -15.06
C ASN A 503 -15.01 -17.16 -15.32
N SER A 504 -14.95 -16.69 -16.56
CA SER A 504 -15.50 -15.42 -16.97
C SER A 504 -16.07 -15.50 -18.38
N SER A 505 -17.03 -14.65 -18.66
CA SER A 505 -17.57 -14.45 -19.99
C SER A 505 -17.68 -12.95 -20.25
N GLY A 506 -17.14 -12.52 -21.37
CA GLY A 506 -17.23 -11.15 -21.85
C GLY A 506 -17.88 -11.11 -23.23
N SER A 507 -18.52 -9.99 -23.55
CA SER A 507 -19.01 -9.66 -24.88
C SER A 507 -18.94 -8.16 -25.08
N GLY A 508 -18.88 -7.71 -26.32
CA GLY A 508 -18.90 -6.29 -26.62
C GLY A 508 -19.10 -5.99 -28.11
N ASP A 509 -19.58 -4.78 -28.33
CA ASP A 509 -19.74 -4.18 -29.66
C ASP A 509 -18.61 -3.16 -29.86
N LEU A 510 -17.99 -3.18 -31.03
CA LEU A 510 -17.01 -2.21 -31.46
C LEU A 510 -17.47 -1.59 -32.79
N PHE A 511 -17.70 -0.30 -32.76
CA PHE A 511 -17.91 0.49 -33.99
C PHE A 511 -16.78 1.50 -34.11
N SER A 512 -16.12 1.56 -35.28
CA SER A 512 -15.14 2.58 -35.57
C SER A 512 -15.14 3.05 -37.01
N VAL A 513 -14.72 4.29 -37.21
CA VAL A 513 -14.49 4.90 -38.51
C VAL A 513 -13.18 5.66 -38.48
N ASN A 514 -12.23 5.23 -39.29
CA ASN A 514 -10.91 5.85 -39.40
C ASN A 514 -10.68 6.40 -40.81
N ARG A 515 -10.24 7.64 -40.93
CA ARG A 515 -9.89 8.31 -42.17
C ARG A 515 -8.41 8.57 -42.21
N TYR A 516 -7.72 8.02 -43.19
CA TYR A 516 -6.26 8.17 -43.35
C TYR A 516 -5.97 9.11 -44.53
N TYR A 517 -5.15 10.12 -44.29
CA TYR A 517 -4.76 11.19 -45.19
C TYR A 517 -3.40 10.98 -45.86
N SER A 518 -2.64 9.97 -45.43
CA SER A 518 -1.34 9.61 -45.97
C SER A 518 -1.44 8.43 -46.93
N GLY A 519 -1.35 8.66 -48.23
CA GLY A 519 -1.28 7.60 -49.24
C GLY A 519 -0.58 8.10 -50.50
N THR A 520 -0.10 7.16 -51.29
CA THR A 520 0.50 7.43 -52.64
C THR A 520 -0.48 7.98 -53.66
N GLY A 521 -1.74 8.22 -53.25
CA GLY A 521 -2.81 8.81 -54.05
C GLY A 521 -2.98 10.31 -53.85
N ASN A 522 -4.02 10.89 -54.42
CA ASN A 522 -4.34 12.30 -54.23
C ASN A 522 -4.55 12.64 -52.74
N PRO A 523 -3.72 13.46 -52.08
CA PRO A 523 -3.82 13.74 -50.63
C PRO A 523 -5.14 14.42 -50.23
N SER A 524 -5.98 14.79 -51.17
CA SER A 524 -7.30 15.40 -50.95
C SER A 524 -8.42 14.38 -50.72
N VAL A 525 -8.19 13.08 -50.93
CA VAL A 525 -9.20 12.04 -50.75
C VAL A 525 -8.68 11.04 -49.73
N PRO A 526 -9.20 11.06 -48.48
CA PRO A 526 -8.80 10.11 -47.45
C PRO A 526 -9.29 8.70 -47.77
N SER A 527 -8.50 7.68 -47.46
CA SER A 527 -9.03 6.32 -47.38
C SER A 527 -9.79 6.16 -46.07
N THR A 528 -10.97 5.60 -46.16
CA THR A 528 -11.81 5.36 -44.97
C THR A 528 -11.87 3.87 -44.67
N ASP A 529 -11.61 3.51 -43.44
CA ASP A 529 -11.78 2.18 -42.87
C ASP A 529 -12.87 2.23 -41.81
N SER A 530 -13.82 1.29 -41.88
CA SER A 530 -14.92 1.21 -40.91
C SER A 530 -15.08 -0.21 -40.41
N LEU A 531 -15.20 -0.35 -39.10
CA LEU A 531 -15.41 -1.60 -38.39
C LEU A 531 -16.76 -1.52 -37.67
N ASP A 532 -17.56 -2.58 -37.79
CA ASP A 532 -18.76 -2.78 -36.99
C ASP A 532 -18.80 -4.25 -36.58
N GLN A 533 -18.43 -4.53 -35.34
CA GLN A 533 -18.10 -5.87 -34.88
C GLN A 533 -18.74 -6.17 -33.53
N PHE A 534 -19.17 -7.41 -33.36
CA PHE A 534 -19.54 -7.99 -32.07
C PHE A 534 -18.63 -9.14 -31.74
N TYR A 535 -18.14 -9.17 -30.47
CA TYR A 535 -17.32 -10.28 -30.02
C TYR A 535 -17.85 -10.93 -28.74
N THR A 536 -17.52 -12.20 -28.57
CA THR A 536 -17.68 -12.95 -27.32
C THR A 536 -16.33 -13.51 -26.88
N LEU A 537 -16.09 -13.54 -25.55
CA LEU A 537 -14.81 -13.95 -24.95
C LEU A 537 -15.05 -14.76 -23.66
N PRO A 538 -15.58 -16.01 -23.74
CA PRO A 538 -15.52 -16.89 -22.60
C PRO A 538 -14.09 -17.29 -22.28
N SER A 539 -13.75 -17.28 -21.00
CA SER A 539 -12.41 -17.65 -20.51
C SER A 539 -12.50 -18.44 -19.22
N SER A 540 -11.64 -19.41 -19.05
CA SER A 540 -11.57 -20.24 -17.85
C SER A 540 -10.14 -20.55 -17.46
N GLY A 541 -9.90 -20.85 -16.18
CA GLY A 541 -8.60 -21.23 -15.69
C GLY A 541 -8.67 -22.06 -14.41
N ASN A 542 -7.77 -23.04 -14.34
CA ASN A 542 -7.62 -23.93 -13.19
C ASN A 542 -6.15 -23.94 -12.76
N ASN A 543 -5.90 -23.78 -11.47
CA ASN A 543 -4.58 -23.84 -10.87
C ASN A 543 -4.58 -24.89 -9.77
N TYR A 544 -3.57 -25.75 -9.75
CA TYR A 544 -3.35 -26.75 -8.71
C TYR A 544 -1.92 -26.64 -8.21
N GLY A 545 -1.72 -26.61 -6.91
CA GLY A 545 -0.39 -26.55 -6.31
C GLY A 545 -0.29 -27.43 -5.09
N LEU A 546 0.84 -28.13 -4.97
CA LEU A 546 1.22 -28.88 -3.79
C LEU A 546 2.60 -28.40 -3.36
N SER A 547 2.74 -28.03 -2.09
CA SER A 547 4.02 -27.65 -1.50
C SER A 547 4.29 -28.45 -0.24
N LEU A 548 5.44 -29.12 -0.19
CA LEU A 548 5.91 -29.93 0.92
C LEU A 548 7.14 -29.27 1.52
N VAL A 549 7.18 -29.10 2.83
CA VAL A 549 8.35 -28.56 3.52
C VAL A 549 8.68 -29.41 4.74
N TYR A 550 9.94 -29.80 4.84
CA TYR A 550 10.50 -30.54 5.97
C TYR A 550 11.69 -29.77 6.55
N THR A 551 11.71 -29.59 7.85
CA THR A 551 12.84 -28.96 8.54
C THR A 551 13.52 -29.93 9.49
N GLU A 552 14.85 -29.93 9.47
CA GLU A 552 15.71 -30.74 10.33
C GLU A 552 16.66 -29.85 11.13
N PRO A 553 16.57 -29.81 12.46
CA PRO A 553 17.53 -29.10 13.29
C PRO A 553 18.86 -29.88 13.36
N LEU A 554 19.92 -29.29 12.82
CA LEU A 554 21.27 -29.82 12.86
C LEU A 554 21.93 -29.54 14.22
N SER A 555 21.64 -28.34 14.78
CA SER A 555 22.09 -27.93 16.10
C SER A 555 21.09 -26.92 16.73
N ARG A 556 21.41 -26.42 17.92
CA ARG A 556 20.58 -25.35 18.52
C ARG A 556 20.56 -24.03 17.73
N ALA A 557 21.57 -23.84 16.88
CA ALA A 557 21.77 -22.61 16.10
C ALA A 557 21.70 -22.86 14.57
N SER A 558 21.45 -24.10 14.12
CA SER A 558 21.48 -24.44 12.71
C SER A 558 20.30 -25.31 12.33
N LEU A 559 19.62 -24.93 11.27
CA LEU A 559 18.42 -25.57 10.72
C LEU A 559 18.59 -25.80 9.22
N LEU A 560 18.18 -26.98 8.75
CA LEU A 560 18.11 -27.35 7.35
C LEU A 560 16.66 -27.48 6.93
N GLU A 561 16.31 -26.99 5.77
CA GLU A 561 14.98 -27.09 5.16
C GLU A 561 15.08 -27.78 3.81
N PHE A 562 14.22 -28.74 3.57
CA PHE A 562 13.96 -29.34 2.27
C PHE A 562 12.56 -28.93 1.84
N HIS A 563 12.41 -28.47 0.61
CA HIS A 563 11.10 -28.16 0.04
C HIS A 563 10.95 -28.77 -1.35
N ALA A 564 9.72 -29.14 -1.66
CA ALA A 564 9.33 -29.65 -2.96
C ALA A 564 7.97 -29.04 -3.33
N ASP A 565 7.88 -28.45 -4.52
CA ASP A 565 6.67 -27.82 -5.02
C ASP A 565 6.31 -28.40 -6.38
N ALA A 566 5.03 -28.71 -6.57
CA ALA A 566 4.47 -29.04 -7.88
C ALA A 566 3.31 -28.11 -8.18
N PHE A 567 3.28 -27.56 -9.36
CA PHE A 567 2.25 -26.61 -9.78
C PHE A 567 1.82 -26.84 -11.21
N GLN A 568 0.53 -26.73 -11.47
CA GLN A 568 -0.06 -26.76 -12.80
C GLN A 568 -1.07 -25.64 -12.92
N ARG A 569 -1.00 -24.89 -14.01
CA ARG A 569 -2.01 -23.94 -14.47
C ARG A 569 -2.50 -24.38 -15.83
N HIS A 570 -3.81 -24.37 -16.00
CA HIS A 570 -4.48 -24.47 -17.29
C HIS A 570 -5.36 -23.26 -17.48
N ALA A 571 -5.20 -22.55 -18.58
CA ALA A 571 -6.01 -21.39 -18.96
C ALA A 571 -6.52 -21.59 -20.38
N HIS A 572 -7.76 -21.21 -20.62
CA HIS A 572 -8.45 -21.33 -21.91
C HIS A 572 -9.23 -20.07 -22.19
N SER A 573 -9.25 -19.64 -23.46
CA SER A 573 -9.96 -18.46 -23.96
C SER A 573 -10.45 -18.74 -25.37
N ASP A 574 -11.75 -18.59 -25.63
CA ASP A 574 -12.41 -18.75 -26.94
C ASP A 574 -12.96 -17.39 -27.37
N LYS A 575 -12.17 -16.63 -28.14
CA LYS A 575 -12.61 -15.36 -28.72
C LYS A 575 -13.29 -15.62 -30.04
N ARG A 576 -14.54 -15.15 -30.20
CA ARG A 576 -15.29 -15.18 -31.46
C ARG A 576 -15.71 -13.78 -31.82
N THR A 577 -15.35 -13.34 -33.03
CA THR A 577 -15.71 -12.02 -33.55
C THR A 577 -16.54 -12.18 -34.81
N MET A 578 -17.60 -11.39 -34.90
CA MET A 578 -18.55 -11.36 -36.02
C MET A 578 -18.61 -9.94 -36.57
N ASP A 579 -18.50 -9.78 -37.87
CA ASP A 579 -18.71 -8.52 -38.55
C ASP A 579 -20.18 -8.33 -38.87
N ALA A 580 -20.63 -7.08 -38.95
CA ALA A 580 -21.96 -6.74 -39.43
C ALA A 580 -22.11 -7.02 -40.92
N ASP A 581 -23.23 -7.63 -41.32
CA ASP A 581 -23.63 -7.77 -42.71
C ASP A 581 -24.26 -6.46 -43.24
N SER A 582 -24.64 -6.44 -44.51
CA SER A 582 -25.26 -5.27 -45.15
C SER A 582 -26.57 -4.82 -44.48
N ALA A 583 -27.20 -5.66 -43.71
CA ALA A 583 -28.40 -5.36 -42.91
C ALA A 583 -28.08 -4.93 -41.48
N GLY A 584 -26.80 -4.79 -41.11
CA GLY A 584 -26.36 -4.45 -39.76
C GLY A 584 -26.49 -5.59 -38.73
N LYS A 585 -26.53 -6.86 -39.21
CA LYS A 585 -26.56 -8.02 -38.30
C LYS A 585 -25.18 -8.65 -38.24
N PHE A 586 -24.72 -9.00 -37.04
CA PHE A 586 -23.45 -9.66 -36.79
C PHE A 586 -23.51 -11.15 -37.17
N THR A 587 -23.34 -11.45 -38.45
CA THR A 587 -23.48 -12.79 -39.01
C THR A 587 -22.24 -13.30 -39.73
N LEU A 588 -21.27 -12.43 -40.00
CA LEU A 588 -20.07 -12.76 -40.76
C LEU A 588 -18.92 -13.05 -39.81
N PRO A 589 -18.43 -14.30 -39.66
CA PRO A 589 -17.32 -14.61 -38.81
C PRO A 589 -16.03 -13.93 -39.32
N ASP A 590 -15.36 -13.17 -38.44
CA ASP A 590 -14.01 -12.67 -38.70
C ASP A 590 -12.97 -13.73 -38.33
N ALA A 591 -12.32 -14.28 -39.35
CA ALA A 591 -11.34 -15.36 -39.22
C ALA A 591 -10.05 -14.91 -38.50
N GLN A 592 -9.67 -13.63 -38.65
CA GLN A 592 -8.45 -13.12 -38.07
C GLN A 592 -8.60 -12.78 -36.59
N LEU A 593 -9.79 -12.42 -36.13
CA LEU A 593 -10.13 -12.03 -34.79
C LEU A 593 -10.78 -13.17 -33.98
N THR A 594 -11.00 -14.33 -34.58
CA THR A 594 -11.57 -15.53 -33.95
C THR A 594 -10.48 -16.54 -33.62
N ASN A 595 -10.40 -16.98 -32.34
CA ASN A 595 -9.38 -17.93 -31.93
C ASN A 595 -9.78 -18.66 -30.64
N ASP A 596 -9.59 -20.00 -30.66
CA ASP A 596 -9.59 -20.83 -29.46
C ASP A 596 -8.16 -21.03 -29.00
N PHE A 597 -7.84 -20.54 -27.81
CA PHE A 597 -6.51 -20.56 -27.24
C PHE A 597 -6.48 -21.24 -25.89
N SER A 598 -5.54 -22.17 -25.69
CA SER A 598 -5.29 -22.75 -24.39
C SER A 598 -3.80 -22.79 -24.04
N ASN A 599 -3.50 -22.47 -22.79
CA ASN A 599 -2.15 -22.55 -22.22
C ASN A 599 -2.15 -23.53 -21.05
N ARG A 600 -1.21 -24.45 -21.04
CA ARG A 600 -0.89 -25.29 -19.90
C ARG A 600 0.54 -24.98 -19.46
N TYR A 601 0.70 -24.50 -18.24
CA TYR A 601 1.99 -24.26 -17.63
C TYR A 601 2.15 -25.13 -16.38
N THR A 602 3.25 -25.89 -16.31
CA THR A 602 3.57 -26.75 -15.17
C THR A 602 4.98 -26.43 -14.69
N TYR A 603 5.21 -26.54 -13.40
CA TYR A 603 6.56 -26.61 -12.85
C TYR A 603 6.65 -27.57 -11.68
N GLU A 604 7.84 -28.13 -11.53
CA GLU A 604 8.31 -28.87 -10.36
C GLU A 604 9.54 -28.17 -9.82
N ARG A 605 9.61 -28.01 -8.51
CA ARG A 605 10.71 -27.37 -7.81
C ARG A 605 11.15 -28.24 -6.66
N GLU A 606 12.44 -28.39 -6.51
CA GLU A 606 13.07 -29.07 -5.41
C GLU A 606 14.22 -28.22 -4.89
N GLY A 607 14.27 -28.01 -3.58
CA GLY A 607 15.26 -27.11 -3.03
C GLY A 607 15.69 -27.48 -1.62
N ILE A 608 16.85 -26.94 -1.29
CA ILE A 608 17.45 -27.04 0.02
C ILE A 608 17.84 -25.66 0.51
N ARG A 609 17.57 -25.37 1.79
CA ARG A 609 17.97 -24.15 2.47
C ARG A 609 18.66 -24.48 3.78
N TRP A 610 19.74 -23.78 4.07
CA TRP A 610 20.42 -23.85 5.34
C TRP A 610 20.31 -22.52 6.08
N GLN A 611 19.99 -22.55 7.37
CA GLN A 611 19.88 -21.37 8.22
C GLN A 611 20.76 -21.51 9.46
N SER A 612 21.53 -20.46 9.76
CA SER A 612 22.29 -20.32 11.00
C SER A 612 21.80 -19.11 11.80
N ILE A 613 21.48 -19.31 13.07
CA ILE A 613 21.00 -18.27 13.99
C ILE A 613 22.02 -18.14 15.12
N GLN A 614 22.68 -16.99 15.19
CA GLN A 614 23.60 -16.62 16.25
C GLN A 614 23.11 -15.36 16.98
N LYS A 615 23.78 -14.99 18.09
CA LYS A 615 23.30 -13.87 18.93
C LYS A 615 23.03 -12.56 18.18
N ARG A 616 23.82 -12.27 17.14
CA ARG A 616 23.77 -11.00 16.41
C ARG A 616 23.47 -11.14 14.92
N PHE A 617 23.59 -12.32 14.36
CA PHE A 617 23.31 -12.51 12.96
C PHE A 617 22.52 -13.81 12.70
N LYS A 618 21.66 -13.71 11.69
CA LYS A 618 20.93 -14.81 11.12
C LYS A 618 21.27 -14.84 9.64
N LEU A 619 21.71 -16.01 9.19
CA LEU A 619 22.15 -16.24 7.84
C LEU A 619 21.33 -17.39 7.24
N THR A 620 20.83 -17.21 6.04
CA THR A 620 20.12 -18.23 5.28
C THR A 620 20.70 -18.28 3.88
N PHE A 621 20.98 -19.47 3.38
CA PHE A 621 21.34 -19.74 2.00
C PHE A 621 20.47 -20.87 1.48
N GLY A 622 20.00 -20.75 0.23
CA GLY A 622 19.24 -21.77 -0.44
C GLY A 622 19.52 -21.83 -1.93
N ALA A 623 19.18 -22.96 -2.50
CA ALA A 623 19.11 -23.16 -3.94
C ALA A 623 17.96 -24.10 -4.27
N THR A 624 17.17 -23.72 -5.26
CA THR A 624 16.01 -24.47 -5.74
C THR A 624 16.22 -24.77 -7.23
N MET A 625 16.12 -26.01 -7.62
CA MET A 625 16.04 -26.41 -9.02
C MET A 625 14.59 -26.36 -9.45
N GLN A 626 14.31 -25.74 -10.58
CA GLN A 626 12.99 -25.69 -11.19
C GLN A 626 13.03 -26.27 -12.58
N GLN A 627 12.21 -27.27 -12.83
CA GLN A 627 11.86 -27.74 -14.18
C GLN A 627 10.46 -27.20 -14.50
N ALA A 628 10.33 -26.47 -15.61
CA ALA A 628 9.04 -25.89 -16.02
C ALA A 628 8.77 -26.21 -17.49
N SER A 629 7.48 -26.31 -17.84
CA SER A 629 7.04 -26.49 -19.23
C SER A 629 5.80 -25.65 -19.52
N SER A 630 5.74 -25.09 -20.72
CA SER A 630 4.61 -24.38 -21.27
C SER A 630 4.16 -25.04 -22.56
N SER A 631 2.85 -25.26 -22.71
CA SER A 631 2.23 -25.77 -23.92
C SER A 631 1.09 -24.84 -24.33
N ASN A 632 1.27 -24.17 -25.45
CA ASN A 632 0.32 -23.24 -26.03
C ASN A 632 -0.35 -23.93 -27.24
N ARG A 633 -1.66 -24.13 -27.19
CA ARG A 633 -2.46 -24.61 -28.30
C ARG A 633 -3.33 -23.47 -28.77
N PHE A 634 -3.31 -23.22 -30.07
CA PHE A 634 -4.19 -22.25 -30.72
C PHE A 634 -4.82 -22.87 -31.96
N SER A 635 -6.11 -22.65 -32.08
CA SER A 635 -6.92 -23.11 -33.19
C SER A 635 -7.56 -21.90 -33.82
N ASP A 636 -7.35 -21.72 -35.09
CA ASP A 636 -8.06 -20.74 -35.95
C ASP A 636 -8.71 -21.46 -37.11
N LEU A 637 -9.31 -20.72 -38.05
CA LEU A 637 -9.94 -21.29 -39.21
C LEU A 637 -8.97 -21.96 -40.17
N SER A 638 -7.63 -21.78 -39.99
CA SER A 638 -6.58 -22.41 -40.80
C SER A 638 -6.10 -23.74 -40.22
N GLY A 639 -6.38 -24.04 -38.95
CA GLY A 639 -6.02 -25.29 -38.27
C GLY A 639 -5.49 -25.16 -36.86
N ASP A 640 -5.04 -26.29 -36.34
CA ASP A 640 -4.51 -26.40 -34.98
C ASP A 640 -3.00 -26.28 -34.96
N SER A 641 -2.46 -25.48 -34.05
CA SER A 641 -1.02 -25.37 -33.80
C SER A 641 -0.70 -25.55 -32.32
N ILE A 642 0.41 -26.22 -32.02
CA ILE A 642 0.87 -26.44 -30.65
C ILE A 642 2.33 -26.03 -30.53
N LEU A 643 2.61 -25.06 -29.67
CA LEU A 643 3.97 -24.65 -29.30
C LEU A 643 4.30 -25.13 -27.89
N LYS A 644 5.35 -25.93 -27.75
CA LYS A 644 5.84 -26.44 -26.47
C LYS A 644 7.21 -25.83 -26.15
N GLN A 645 7.39 -25.42 -24.90
CA GLN A 645 8.64 -24.89 -24.39
C GLN A 645 8.95 -25.56 -23.05
N SER A 646 10.22 -25.81 -22.77
CA SER A 646 10.68 -26.37 -21.50
C SER A 646 11.87 -25.56 -20.98
N TYR A 647 11.95 -25.45 -19.65
CA TYR A 647 12.93 -24.63 -18.97
C TYR A 647 13.50 -25.39 -17.79
N LEU A 648 14.82 -25.27 -17.61
CA LEU A 648 15.50 -25.71 -16.39
C LEU A 648 16.18 -24.48 -15.77
N ASN A 649 15.84 -24.15 -14.53
CA ASN A 649 16.39 -23.01 -13.83
C ASN A 649 16.93 -23.41 -12.46
N ILE A 650 18.00 -22.75 -12.05
CA ILE A 650 18.49 -22.80 -10.67
C ILE A 650 18.12 -21.44 -10.04
N LEU A 651 17.44 -21.50 -8.91
CA LEU A 651 16.91 -20.33 -8.20
C LEU A 651 17.62 -20.20 -6.85
N PRO A 652 18.77 -19.52 -6.76
CA PRO A 652 19.44 -19.25 -5.50
C PRO A 652 18.71 -18.18 -4.68
N ASP A 653 18.75 -18.34 -3.36
CA ASP A 653 18.27 -17.35 -2.40
C ASP A 653 19.25 -17.21 -1.23
N ALA A 654 19.34 -15.99 -0.67
CA ALA A 654 20.16 -15.71 0.49
C ALA A 654 19.56 -14.61 1.35
N THR A 655 19.63 -14.75 2.66
CA THR A 655 19.21 -13.72 3.60
C THR A 655 20.28 -13.55 4.67
N LEU A 656 20.70 -12.31 4.90
CA LEU A 656 21.56 -11.93 6.01
C LEU A 656 20.82 -10.91 6.86
N GLN A 657 20.67 -11.20 8.15
CA GLN A 657 20.19 -10.25 9.13
C GLN A 657 21.28 -10.05 10.17
N TYR A 658 21.69 -8.81 10.41
CA TYR A 658 22.65 -8.44 11.42
C TYR A 658 22.03 -7.46 12.42
N GLU A 659 22.02 -7.82 13.70
CA GLU A 659 21.50 -7.01 14.79
C GLU A 659 22.67 -6.33 15.52
N PHE A 660 22.89 -5.05 15.25
CA PHE A 660 23.86 -4.24 16.01
C PHE A 660 23.47 -4.20 17.48
N ASN A 661 22.19 -4.00 17.74
CA ASN A 661 21.52 -4.10 19.03
C ASN A 661 20.00 -4.25 18.78
N LYS A 662 19.19 -4.35 19.84
CA LYS A 662 17.73 -4.51 19.75
C LYS A 662 16.98 -3.35 19.03
N TYR A 663 17.68 -2.25 18.74
CA TYR A 663 17.11 -1.06 18.08
C TYR A 663 17.68 -0.80 16.69
N ARG A 664 18.73 -1.53 16.29
CA ARG A 664 19.44 -1.31 15.03
C ARG A 664 19.68 -2.64 14.34
N ASN A 665 19.18 -2.79 13.13
CA ASN A 665 19.40 -3.98 12.34
C ASN A 665 19.66 -3.63 10.88
N LEU A 666 20.38 -4.52 10.22
CA LEU A 666 20.62 -4.53 8.79
C LEU A 666 20.13 -5.86 8.23
N ARG A 667 19.34 -5.83 7.16
CA ARG A 667 18.84 -7.01 6.47
C ARG A 667 19.19 -6.94 5.00
N LEU A 668 19.80 -7.98 4.48
CA LEU A 668 20.05 -8.16 3.06
C LEU A 668 19.29 -9.40 2.60
N PHE A 669 18.49 -9.23 1.56
CA PHE A 669 17.75 -10.31 0.90
C PHE A 669 18.17 -10.38 -0.55
N TYR A 670 18.58 -11.55 -0.98
CA TYR A 670 18.73 -11.88 -2.37
C TYR A 670 17.80 -13.04 -2.71
N ASN A 671 17.01 -12.88 -3.76
CA ASN A 671 16.03 -13.86 -4.17
C ASN A 671 15.92 -13.90 -5.69
N THR A 672 15.75 -15.09 -6.23
CA THR A 672 15.50 -15.32 -7.64
C THR A 672 14.18 -16.06 -7.86
N TYR A 673 13.50 -15.76 -8.94
CA TYR A 673 12.28 -16.46 -9.35
C TYR A 673 12.03 -16.29 -10.84
N THR A 674 11.16 -17.13 -11.40
CA THR A 674 10.71 -17.02 -12.79
C THR A 674 9.26 -16.59 -12.86
N ASN A 675 8.91 -15.84 -13.92
CA ASN A 675 7.56 -15.38 -14.20
C ASN A 675 7.16 -15.81 -15.63
N PRO A 676 6.16 -16.70 -15.80
CA PRO A 676 5.71 -17.09 -17.12
C PRO A 676 4.89 -15.96 -17.77
N PRO A 677 4.85 -15.90 -19.12
CA PRO A 677 4.02 -14.96 -19.83
C PRO A 677 2.53 -15.09 -19.47
N ALA A 678 1.81 -13.99 -19.52
CA ALA A 678 0.37 -13.96 -19.34
C ALA A 678 -0.38 -14.51 -20.57
N LEU A 679 -1.64 -14.93 -20.39
CA LEU A 679 -2.43 -15.53 -21.45
C LEU A 679 -2.59 -14.59 -22.67
N ASN A 680 -2.92 -13.31 -22.40
CA ASN A 680 -3.08 -12.29 -23.42
C ASN A 680 -1.77 -11.93 -24.16
N GLN A 681 -0.62 -12.12 -23.50
CA GLN A 681 0.69 -11.93 -24.15
C GLN A 681 1.04 -13.09 -25.10
N LEU A 682 0.46 -14.26 -24.87
CA LEU A 682 0.70 -15.46 -25.66
C LEU A 682 -0.30 -15.64 -26.81
N GLN A 683 -1.53 -15.17 -26.67
CA GLN A 683 -2.61 -15.38 -27.61
C GLN A 683 -2.39 -14.61 -28.92
N PRO A 684 -2.19 -15.29 -30.09
CA PRO A 684 -1.77 -14.64 -31.33
C PRO A 684 -2.94 -14.00 -32.11
N VAL A 685 -3.95 -13.49 -31.38
CA VAL A 685 -5.11 -12.83 -31.98
C VAL A 685 -5.02 -11.33 -31.77
N PRO A 686 -5.28 -10.50 -32.78
CA PRO A 686 -5.29 -9.06 -32.61
C PRO A 686 -6.34 -8.61 -31.60
N ASP A 687 -5.95 -7.74 -30.69
CA ASP A 687 -6.86 -6.92 -29.92
C ASP A 687 -7.01 -5.59 -30.67
N ASN A 688 -8.12 -5.42 -31.31
CA ASN A 688 -8.47 -4.26 -32.12
C ASN A 688 -9.49 -3.33 -31.43
N SER A 689 -9.62 -3.43 -30.12
CA SER A 689 -10.48 -2.54 -29.32
C SER A 689 -10.12 -1.05 -29.48
N ASP A 690 -8.87 -0.77 -29.85
CA ASP A 690 -8.40 0.50 -30.39
C ASP A 690 -7.80 0.22 -31.77
N PRO A 691 -8.54 0.48 -32.87
CA PRO A 691 -8.08 0.13 -34.20
C PRO A 691 -6.85 0.87 -34.69
N LEU A 692 -6.51 2.01 -34.08
CA LEU A 692 -5.27 2.74 -34.35
C LEU A 692 -4.06 2.19 -33.55
N ASN A 693 -4.31 1.38 -32.53
CA ASN A 693 -3.28 0.83 -31.63
C ASN A 693 -3.53 -0.67 -31.37
N VAL A 694 -3.44 -1.46 -32.40
CA VAL A 694 -3.68 -2.92 -32.35
C VAL A 694 -2.61 -3.63 -31.55
N ARG A 695 -3.01 -4.56 -30.71
CA ARG A 695 -2.10 -5.40 -29.91
C ARG A 695 -2.19 -6.85 -30.38
N LEU A 696 -1.02 -7.46 -30.55
CA LEU A 696 -0.87 -8.88 -30.88
C LEU A 696 -0.19 -9.60 -29.71
N GLY A 697 -0.59 -10.84 -29.43
CA GLY A 697 0.18 -11.72 -28.56
C GLY A 697 1.29 -12.43 -29.33
N ASN A 698 2.21 -13.03 -28.59
CA ASN A 698 3.33 -13.80 -29.10
C ASN A 698 3.45 -15.14 -28.38
N PRO A 699 3.02 -16.25 -28.96
CA PRO A 699 3.09 -17.56 -28.33
C PRO A 699 4.53 -18.05 -28.10
N GLY A 700 5.53 -17.45 -28.79
CA GLY A 700 6.94 -17.76 -28.67
C GLY A 700 7.64 -17.13 -27.46
N LEU A 701 6.94 -16.36 -26.63
CA LEU A 701 7.54 -15.74 -25.44
C LEU A 701 8.10 -16.77 -24.47
N ARG A 702 9.29 -16.44 -23.95
CA ARG A 702 9.94 -17.18 -22.87
C ARG A 702 9.57 -16.59 -21.52
N GLN A 703 9.67 -17.40 -20.46
CA GLN A 703 9.51 -16.90 -19.10
C GLN A 703 10.63 -15.94 -18.70
N GLU A 704 10.27 -14.90 -17.94
CA GLU A 704 11.22 -13.96 -17.35
C GLU A 704 11.94 -14.62 -16.17
N TYR A 705 13.22 -14.28 -15.94
CA TYR A 705 13.99 -14.68 -14.78
C TYR A 705 14.44 -13.42 -14.01
N TYR A 706 14.05 -13.34 -12.74
CA TYR A 706 14.27 -12.21 -11.87
C TYR A 706 15.40 -12.41 -10.88
N HIS A 707 16.25 -11.40 -10.72
CA HIS A 707 17.19 -11.24 -9.63
C HIS A 707 16.73 -10.05 -8.77
N LEU A 708 16.35 -10.31 -7.53
CA LEU A 708 15.98 -9.27 -6.57
C LEU A 708 17.01 -9.18 -5.47
N LEU A 709 17.55 -7.99 -5.25
CA LEU A 709 18.40 -7.67 -4.11
C LEU A 709 17.75 -6.54 -3.31
N ARG A 710 17.51 -6.77 -2.01
CA ARG A 710 16.95 -5.78 -1.10
C ARG A 710 17.86 -5.62 0.10
N LEU A 711 18.27 -4.38 0.37
CA LEU A 711 19.01 -3.98 1.55
C LEU A 711 18.14 -3.05 2.39
N ASN A 712 17.87 -3.43 3.65
CA ASN A 712 17.12 -2.63 4.59
C ASN A 712 17.99 -2.34 5.82
N TYR A 713 18.09 -1.07 6.20
CA TYR A 713 18.69 -0.66 7.46
C TYR A 713 17.64 0.07 8.29
N LEU A 714 17.47 -0.36 9.54
CA LEU A 714 16.58 0.24 10.52
C LEU A 714 17.37 0.65 11.75
N SER A 715 17.20 1.89 12.18
CA SER A 715 17.64 2.38 13.49
C SER A 715 16.49 3.13 14.14
N PHE A 716 16.03 2.65 15.27
CA PHE A 716 14.96 3.25 16.06
C PHE A 716 15.45 3.49 17.48
N ASP A 717 15.51 4.74 17.91
CA ASP A 717 15.83 5.11 19.30
C ASP A 717 14.57 5.65 19.99
N PRO A 718 13.86 4.81 20.75
CA PRO A 718 12.64 5.22 21.43
C PRO A 718 12.90 6.28 22.50
N PHE A 719 14.13 6.38 23.05
CA PHE A 719 14.48 7.34 24.09
C PHE A 719 14.70 8.74 23.52
N ARG A 720 15.34 8.82 22.35
CA ARG A 720 15.52 10.08 21.62
C ARG A 720 14.35 10.42 20.70
N ARG A 721 13.39 9.50 20.57
CA ARG A 721 12.28 9.57 19.59
C ARG A 721 12.79 9.77 18.17
N THR A 722 13.89 9.12 17.81
CA THR A 722 14.45 9.21 16.48
C THR A 722 14.28 7.88 15.75
N SER A 723 13.86 7.94 14.50
CA SER A 723 13.86 6.79 13.61
C SER A 723 14.64 7.10 12.34
N PHE A 724 15.44 6.14 11.90
CA PHE A 724 16.13 6.21 10.63
C PHE A 724 15.92 4.90 9.91
N PHE A 725 15.39 4.99 8.71
CA PHE A 725 15.17 3.88 7.83
C PHE A 725 15.79 4.14 6.47
N ALA A 726 16.51 3.17 5.93
CA ALA A 726 17.05 3.20 4.58
C ALA A 726 16.79 1.86 3.89
N MET A 727 16.30 1.91 2.66
CA MET A 727 16.03 0.75 1.82
C MET A 727 16.59 0.97 0.43
N VAL A 728 17.25 -0.05 -0.11
CA VAL A 728 17.68 -0.11 -1.51
C VAL A 728 17.19 -1.42 -2.11
N ASN A 729 16.49 -1.33 -3.24
CA ASN A 729 16.02 -2.48 -4.00
C ASN A 729 16.62 -2.43 -5.41
N TYR A 730 17.22 -3.52 -5.83
CA TYR A 730 17.66 -3.77 -7.19
C TYR A 730 16.84 -4.92 -7.78
N SER A 731 16.37 -4.77 -9.01
CA SER A 731 15.67 -5.80 -9.78
C SER A 731 16.25 -5.89 -11.18
N GLY A 732 17.03 -6.93 -11.44
CA GLY A 732 17.53 -7.29 -12.78
C GLY A 732 16.66 -8.40 -13.37
N ILE A 733 16.36 -8.33 -14.67
CA ILE A 733 15.42 -9.25 -15.32
C ILE A 733 16.06 -9.75 -16.61
N HIS A 734 16.25 -11.09 -16.70
CA HIS A 734 16.59 -11.78 -17.93
C HIS A 734 15.32 -12.17 -18.68
N ASP A 735 15.38 -12.16 -20.02
CA ASP A 735 14.26 -12.43 -20.90
C ASP A 735 13.02 -11.58 -20.58
N ARG A 736 13.24 -10.32 -20.15
CA ARG A 736 12.13 -9.41 -19.81
C ARG A 736 11.19 -9.25 -20.99
N ILE A 737 9.90 -9.39 -20.75
CA ILE A 737 8.87 -9.18 -21.75
C ILE A 737 8.65 -7.67 -21.91
N VAL A 738 8.92 -7.16 -23.10
CA VAL A 738 8.80 -5.75 -23.50
C VAL A 738 8.00 -5.62 -24.79
N ASN A 739 7.54 -4.42 -25.10
CA ASN A 739 6.80 -4.17 -26.32
C ASN A 739 7.73 -3.94 -27.53
N SER A 740 7.39 -4.55 -28.63
CA SER A 740 7.87 -4.22 -29.98
C SER A 740 6.74 -3.51 -30.70
N SER A 741 6.91 -2.22 -30.98
CA SER A 741 5.91 -1.39 -31.64
C SER A 741 6.34 -1.11 -33.08
N GLN A 742 5.45 -1.39 -34.02
CA GLN A 742 5.58 -1.01 -35.42
C GLN A 742 4.64 0.15 -35.71
N LEU A 743 5.20 1.30 -36.02
CA LEU A 743 4.46 2.53 -36.32
C LEU A 743 4.37 2.69 -37.82
N ALA A 744 3.14 2.78 -38.32
CA ALA A 744 2.87 3.05 -39.72
C ALA A 744 2.94 4.56 -40.01
N ALA A 745 3.24 4.93 -41.27
CA ALA A 745 3.21 6.32 -41.70
C ALA A 745 1.82 6.99 -41.60
N SER A 746 0.77 6.18 -41.54
CA SER A 746 -0.61 6.61 -41.31
C SER A 746 -0.89 7.02 -39.84
N GLY A 747 0.05 6.83 -38.92
CA GLY A 747 -0.13 7.03 -37.49
C GLY A 747 -0.78 5.85 -36.76
N ALA A 748 -1.10 4.75 -37.47
CA ALA A 748 -1.53 3.52 -36.82
C ALA A 748 -0.33 2.75 -36.25
N GLN A 749 -0.56 1.97 -35.20
CA GLN A 749 0.48 1.21 -34.49
C GLN A 749 0.04 -0.24 -34.28
N VAL A 750 1.00 -1.15 -34.47
CA VAL A 750 0.86 -2.55 -34.05
C VAL A 750 1.90 -2.84 -32.97
N THR A 751 1.48 -3.39 -31.85
CA THR A 751 2.38 -3.69 -30.71
C THR A 751 2.31 -5.19 -30.39
N MET A 752 3.47 -5.83 -30.28
CA MET A 752 3.64 -7.24 -29.94
C MET A 752 4.67 -7.41 -28.81
N PRO A 753 4.42 -8.22 -27.79
CA PRO A 753 5.39 -8.49 -26.75
C PRO A 753 6.55 -9.37 -27.26
N VAL A 754 7.78 -9.06 -26.84
CA VAL A 754 9.00 -9.79 -27.15
C VAL A 754 9.90 -9.88 -25.92
N ASN A 755 10.80 -10.89 -25.86
CA ASN A 755 11.77 -10.98 -24.77
C ASN A 755 13.00 -10.13 -25.07
N ARG A 756 13.54 -9.48 -24.04
CA ARG A 756 14.73 -8.65 -24.11
C ARG A 756 15.52 -8.66 -22.82
N ASP A 757 16.85 -8.69 -22.91
CA ASP A 757 17.79 -8.68 -21.80
C ASP A 757 18.36 -7.30 -21.46
N GLY A 758 19.07 -7.23 -20.32
CA GLY A 758 19.86 -6.06 -19.91
C GLY A 758 19.05 -4.97 -19.21
N LEU A 759 17.79 -5.24 -18.88
CA LEU A 759 16.89 -4.27 -18.26
C LEU A 759 16.87 -4.45 -16.74
N PHE A 760 16.89 -3.33 -16.00
CA PHE A 760 16.91 -3.38 -14.55
C PHE A 760 16.28 -2.13 -13.92
N ARG A 761 15.92 -2.24 -12.66
CA ARG A 761 15.39 -1.15 -11.84
C ARG A 761 16.14 -1.06 -10.51
N LEU A 762 16.45 0.16 -10.10
CA LEU A 762 17.03 0.49 -8.79
C LEU A 762 16.12 1.48 -8.08
N ASN A 763 15.70 1.17 -6.85
CA ASN A 763 14.91 2.07 -6.02
C ASN A 763 15.56 2.21 -4.65
N GLY A 764 15.73 3.44 -4.18
CA GLY A 764 16.24 3.78 -2.86
C GLY A 764 15.23 4.67 -2.12
N ASN A 765 15.00 4.37 -0.85
CA ASN A 765 14.21 5.21 0.04
C ASN A 765 14.96 5.40 1.34
N LEU A 766 15.00 6.63 1.82
CA LEU A 766 15.56 7.01 3.11
C LEU A 766 14.52 7.85 3.85
N THR A 767 14.28 7.54 5.12
CA THR A 767 13.43 8.34 5.99
C THR A 767 14.15 8.55 7.31
N TRP A 768 14.24 9.80 7.74
CA TRP A 768 14.81 10.18 9.02
C TRP A 768 13.82 11.04 9.79
N GLU A 769 13.41 10.58 10.96
CA GLU A 769 12.47 11.28 11.81
C GLU A 769 13.11 11.61 13.16
N PHE A 770 12.93 12.83 13.62
CA PHE A 770 13.44 13.29 14.90
C PHE A 770 12.61 14.45 15.47
N PRO A 771 12.58 14.62 16.81
CA PRO A 771 11.85 15.71 17.44
C PRO A 771 12.61 17.03 17.30
N VAL A 772 11.91 18.08 16.90
CA VAL A 772 12.37 19.47 16.97
C VAL A 772 11.81 20.08 18.23
N ARG A 773 12.57 20.03 19.32
CA ARG A 773 12.09 20.36 20.67
C ARG A 773 11.70 21.83 20.85
N ALA A 774 12.41 22.73 20.18
CA ALA A 774 12.15 24.17 20.23
C ALA A 774 10.71 24.54 19.88
N ILE A 775 10.11 23.79 18.95
CA ILE A 775 8.74 23.99 18.48
C ILE A 775 7.81 22.83 18.85
N ARG A 776 8.23 21.92 19.70
CA ARG A 776 7.46 20.72 20.15
C ARG A 776 6.91 19.90 19.01
N SER A 777 7.66 19.75 17.95
CA SER A 777 7.25 19.10 16.70
C SER A 777 8.11 17.88 16.42
N ASN A 778 7.61 16.98 15.56
CA ASN A 778 8.41 15.96 14.92
C ASN A 778 8.67 16.38 13.47
N LEU A 779 9.93 16.33 13.06
CA LEU A 779 10.33 16.56 11.67
C LEU A 779 10.69 15.22 11.05
N SER A 780 10.07 14.92 9.91
CA SER A 780 10.35 13.76 9.09
C SER A 780 10.95 14.21 7.76
N LEU A 781 12.16 13.76 7.47
CA LEU A 781 12.85 13.98 6.21
C LEU A 781 12.81 12.70 5.41
N SER A 782 12.45 12.80 4.13
CA SER A 782 12.38 11.65 3.23
C SER A 782 13.13 11.94 1.95
N SER A 783 13.88 10.94 1.46
CA SER A 783 14.55 10.96 0.16
C SER A 783 14.14 9.72 -0.60
N ASN A 784 13.79 9.87 -1.88
CA ASN A 784 13.60 8.75 -2.76
C ASN A 784 14.45 8.90 -4.01
N LEU A 785 15.00 7.78 -4.45
CA LEU A 785 15.75 7.67 -5.70
C LEU A 785 15.16 6.49 -6.47
N ALA A 786 14.76 6.72 -7.72
CA ALA A 786 14.39 5.64 -8.62
C ALA A 786 15.16 5.81 -9.94
N TYR A 787 15.74 4.71 -10.40
CA TYR A 787 16.32 4.59 -11.71
C TYR A 787 15.76 3.38 -12.41
N ASP A 788 15.14 3.57 -13.56
CA ASP A 788 14.60 2.50 -14.39
C ASP A 788 15.30 2.50 -15.75
N HIS A 789 16.14 1.51 -15.96
CA HIS A 789 16.71 1.19 -17.27
C HIS A 789 15.75 0.25 -17.96
N ASN A 790 14.88 0.81 -18.76
CA ASN A 790 13.84 0.12 -19.49
C ASN A 790 14.08 0.20 -21.01
N GLY A 791 13.31 -0.54 -21.80
CA GLY A 791 13.44 -0.45 -23.25
C GLY A 791 12.48 -1.41 -23.96
N GLY A 792 12.33 -1.20 -25.26
CA GLY A 792 11.55 -2.01 -26.19
C GLY A 792 12.14 -1.91 -27.58
N LEU A 793 11.34 -2.27 -28.59
CA LEU A 793 11.69 -2.08 -29.98
C LEU A 793 10.70 -1.11 -30.63
N VAL A 794 11.19 -0.23 -31.50
CA VAL A 794 10.37 0.65 -32.32
C VAL A 794 10.83 0.49 -33.76
N ASN A 795 9.92 0.03 -34.62
CA ASN A 795 10.22 -0.33 -36.01
C ASN A 795 11.46 -1.26 -36.13
N GLY A 796 11.54 -2.25 -35.21
CA GLY A 796 12.65 -3.21 -35.14
C GLY A 796 13.93 -2.69 -34.49
N ALA A 797 14.06 -1.39 -34.23
CA ALA A 797 15.24 -0.81 -33.61
C ALA A 797 15.11 -0.79 -32.08
N PRO A 798 16.15 -1.16 -31.31
CA PRO A 798 16.13 -1.06 -29.85
C PRO A 798 15.99 0.38 -29.37
N ASN A 799 14.98 0.67 -28.56
CA ASN A 799 14.83 1.96 -27.87
C ASN A 799 14.95 1.75 -26.36
N ASN A 800 15.99 2.29 -25.77
CA ASN A 800 16.18 2.33 -24.32
C ASN A 800 15.64 3.63 -23.76
N SER A 801 14.95 3.54 -22.64
CA SER A 801 14.56 4.68 -21.82
C SER A 801 15.25 4.59 -20.45
N ASN A 802 15.96 5.66 -20.08
CA ASN A 802 16.60 5.80 -18.78
C ASN A 802 15.83 6.84 -17.99
N ASN A 803 15.10 6.39 -16.99
CA ASN A 803 14.23 7.24 -16.20
C ASN A 803 14.82 7.43 -14.80
N TRP A 804 15.07 8.66 -14.43
CA TRP A 804 15.49 9.08 -13.10
C TRP A 804 14.37 9.79 -12.39
N THR A 805 14.14 9.44 -11.14
CA THR A 805 13.30 10.21 -10.22
C THR A 805 14.08 10.42 -8.93
N VAL A 806 14.32 11.68 -8.57
CA VAL A 806 14.95 12.05 -7.30
C VAL A 806 13.98 12.95 -6.54
N GLY A 807 13.54 12.48 -5.39
CA GLY A 807 12.58 13.21 -4.56
C GLY A 807 13.12 13.51 -3.18
N GLN A 808 12.83 14.70 -2.68
CA GLN A 808 13.12 15.14 -1.32
C GLN A 808 11.85 15.64 -0.67
N GLY A 809 11.60 15.20 0.56
CA GLY A 809 10.42 15.63 1.34
C GLY A 809 10.79 15.99 2.75
N ALA A 810 10.07 16.96 3.31
CA ALA A 810 10.12 17.31 4.72
C ALA A 810 8.69 17.49 5.23
N ASN A 811 8.35 16.81 6.33
CA ASN A 811 7.05 16.92 6.98
C ASN A 811 7.25 17.30 8.45
N LEU A 812 6.61 18.38 8.88
CA LEU A 812 6.62 18.89 10.23
C LEU A 812 5.26 18.65 10.88
N ASN A 813 5.22 17.89 11.96
CA ASN A 813 4.02 17.63 12.74
C ASN A 813 4.11 18.37 14.07
N PHE A 814 3.31 19.42 14.22
CA PHE A 814 3.19 20.24 15.42
C PHE A 814 1.89 19.91 16.14
N VAL A 815 2.02 19.52 17.41
CA VAL A 815 0.87 19.25 18.27
C VAL A 815 0.99 20.06 19.53
N SER A 816 0.19 21.11 19.69
CA SER A 816 0.15 21.96 20.89
C SER A 816 -1.01 21.57 21.79
N GLY A 817 -0.73 20.65 22.73
CA GLY A 817 -1.73 20.20 23.70
C GLY A 817 -2.96 19.58 23.03
N GLU A 818 -4.14 20.01 23.44
CA GLU A 818 -5.44 19.56 22.90
C GLU A 818 -6.08 20.61 21.96
N ALA A 819 -5.38 21.72 21.73
CA ALA A 819 -6.00 22.88 21.07
C ALA A 819 -5.64 23.00 19.58
N LEU A 820 -4.43 22.61 19.17
CA LEU A 820 -3.95 22.89 17.83
C LEU A 820 -3.09 21.75 17.31
N ASP A 821 -3.45 21.20 16.15
CA ASP A 821 -2.66 20.25 15.38
C ASP A 821 -2.35 20.87 14.01
N ILE A 822 -1.07 20.96 13.64
CA ILE A 822 -0.63 21.45 12.34
C ILE A 822 0.31 20.42 11.74
N THR A 823 0.06 20.04 10.51
CA THR A 823 1.01 19.28 9.68
C THR A 823 1.37 20.15 8.47
N ALA A 824 2.65 20.44 8.31
CA ALA A 824 3.17 21.14 7.14
C ALA A 824 4.13 20.22 6.39
N GLY A 825 3.95 20.11 5.09
CA GLY A 825 4.76 19.27 4.22
C GLY A 825 5.29 20.01 3.01
N ILE A 826 6.49 19.67 2.60
CA ILE A 826 7.06 20.04 1.30
C ILE A 826 7.67 18.80 0.69
N ARG A 827 7.43 18.59 -0.59
CA ARG A 827 8.06 17.56 -1.39
C ARG A 827 8.46 18.14 -2.76
N ALA A 828 9.67 17.86 -3.20
CA ALA A 828 10.17 18.21 -4.52
C ALA A 828 10.68 16.95 -5.22
N ASP A 829 10.12 16.61 -6.37
CA ASP A 829 10.53 15.50 -7.21
C ASP A 829 11.08 16.02 -8.53
N TYR A 830 12.33 15.68 -8.80
CA TYR A 830 12.98 15.86 -10.10
C TYR A 830 12.81 14.58 -10.92
N ASN A 831 12.28 14.70 -12.12
CA ASN A 831 12.09 13.59 -13.03
C ASN A 831 12.86 13.87 -14.33
N GLU A 832 13.62 12.90 -14.80
CA GLU A 832 14.36 12.98 -16.06
C GLU A 832 14.18 11.69 -16.86
N VAL A 833 13.83 11.82 -18.12
CA VAL A 833 13.70 10.71 -19.08
C VAL A 833 14.63 10.93 -20.25
N ARG A 834 15.42 9.91 -20.58
CA ARG A 834 16.34 9.93 -21.72
C ARG A 834 16.09 8.75 -22.64
N TYR A 835 15.89 9.01 -23.92
CA TYR A 835 15.64 8.01 -24.95
C TYR A 835 16.85 7.81 -25.84
N SER A 836 17.16 6.56 -26.20
CA SER A 836 18.31 6.24 -27.06
C SER A 836 18.04 6.55 -28.53
N LEU A 837 16.82 6.31 -29.03
CA LEU A 837 16.47 6.55 -30.43
C LEU A 837 16.23 8.02 -30.76
N GLN A 838 15.69 8.78 -29.81
CA GLN A 838 15.35 10.19 -30.02
C GLN A 838 15.82 11.07 -28.85
N PRO A 839 17.12 11.40 -28.77
CA PRO A 839 17.64 12.26 -27.70
C PRO A 839 17.03 13.67 -27.67
N ALA A 840 16.50 14.15 -28.80
CA ALA A 840 15.79 15.43 -28.87
C ALA A 840 14.49 15.46 -28.05
N GLN A 841 13.95 14.30 -27.69
CA GLN A 841 12.75 14.14 -26.87
C GLN A 841 13.07 13.91 -25.37
N ASN A 842 14.36 13.98 -25.00
CA ASN A 842 14.74 13.92 -23.60
C ASN A 842 14.10 15.08 -22.84
N GLN A 843 13.55 14.78 -21.66
CA GLN A 843 12.83 15.74 -20.84
C GLN A 843 13.26 15.65 -19.40
N ALA A 844 13.26 16.82 -18.76
CA ALA A 844 13.43 16.94 -17.32
C ALA A 844 12.39 17.92 -16.78
N TYR A 845 11.74 17.57 -15.68
CA TYR A 845 10.73 18.41 -15.06
C TYR A 845 10.73 18.26 -13.54
N TRP A 846 10.23 19.29 -12.87
CA TRP A 846 10.03 19.30 -11.42
C TRP A 846 8.55 19.23 -11.07
N THR A 847 8.27 18.54 -9.99
CA THR A 847 6.98 18.61 -9.29
C THR A 847 7.27 18.95 -7.84
N GLU A 848 6.71 20.04 -7.39
CA GLU A 848 6.79 20.50 -5.99
C GLU A 848 5.39 20.45 -5.39
N ASP A 849 5.26 19.85 -4.22
CA ASP A 849 4.00 19.69 -3.49
C ASP A 849 4.16 20.30 -2.10
N TYR A 850 3.35 21.29 -1.80
CA TYR A 850 3.31 22.01 -0.53
C TYR A 850 1.98 21.75 0.13
N THR A 851 1.99 21.17 1.31
CA THR A 851 0.79 20.79 2.05
C THR A 851 0.74 21.48 3.41
N LEU A 852 -0.44 21.93 3.83
CA LEU A 852 -0.66 22.48 5.14
C LEU A 852 -2.04 22.04 5.67
N ASP A 853 -2.03 21.17 6.67
CA ASP A 853 -3.23 20.76 7.41
C ASP A 853 -3.23 21.43 8.78
N ALA A 854 -4.26 22.17 9.10
CA ALA A 854 -4.43 22.82 10.38
C ALA A 854 -5.80 22.50 10.99
N ASN A 855 -5.78 21.98 12.20
CA ASN A 855 -6.98 21.70 12.98
C ASN A 855 -6.93 22.44 14.30
N TRP A 856 -7.84 23.38 14.50
CA TRP A 856 -7.97 24.16 15.71
C TRP A 856 -9.21 23.75 16.49
N TYR A 857 -9.05 23.42 17.75
CA TYR A 857 -10.09 22.93 18.65
C TYR A 857 -10.36 23.97 19.75
N LEU A 858 -11.56 24.55 19.69
CA LEU A 858 -12.01 25.61 20.58
C LEU A 858 -12.89 24.98 21.67
N ARG A 859 -12.45 25.07 22.93
CA ARG A 859 -13.21 24.68 24.13
C ARG A 859 -13.88 23.32 24.06
N ASP A 860 -13.18 22.26 23.53
CA ASP A 860 -13.68 20.89 23.41
C ASP A 860 -14.98 20.70 22.62
N ARG A 861 -15.58 21.76 22.09
CA ARG A 861 -16.87 21.71 21.41
C ARG A 861 -16.79 22.09 19.94
N PHE A 862 -16.07 23.13 19.62
CA PHE A 862 -15.93 23.61 18.25
C PHE A 862 -14.57 23.21 17.67
N SER A 863 -14.54 22.93 16.39
CA SER A 863 -13.31 22.74 15.65
C SER A 863 -13.36 23.41 14.30
N LEU A 864 -12.23 24.02 13.93
CA LEU A 864 -11.98 24.55 12.60
C LEU A 864 -10.92 23.66 11.95
N ALA A 865 -11.14 23.28 10.71
CA ALA A 865 -10.19 22.53 9.91
C ALA A 865 -9.88 23.33 8.64
N SER A 866 -8.63 23.37 8.24
CA SER A 866 -8.18 23.96 6.98
C SER A 866 -7.10 23.09 6.40
N ASP A 867 -7.20 22.79 5.13
CA ASP A 867 -6.30 21.95 4.36
C ASP A 867 -5.95 22.70 3.07
N LEU A 868 -4.67 22.89 2.81
CA LEU A 868 -4.12 23.57 1.65
C LEU A 868 -3.13 22.65 0.96
N ASP A 869 -3.36 22.39 -0.33
CA ASP A 869 -2.47 21.66 -1.22
C ASP A 869 -2.08 22.57 -2.40
N TYR A 870 -0.81 22.90 -2.54
CA TYR A 870 -0.29 23.63 -3.68
C TYR A 870 0.71 22.77 -4.43
N ILE A 871 0.38 22.44 -5.68
CA ILE A 871 1.23 21.63 -6.54
C ILE A 871 1.81 22.55 -7.62
N HIS A 872 3.13 22.68 -7.65
CA HIS A 872 3.83 23.44 -8.69
C HIS A 872 4.56 22.50 -9.64
N ARG A 873 4.30 22.65 -10.94
CA ARG A 873 4.99 21.88 -12.00
C ARG A 873 5.74 22.81 -12.92
N SER A 874 7.00 22.48 -13.21
CA SER A 874 7.83 23.27 -14.10
C SER A 874 8.68 22.37 -15.01
N GLY A 875 9.05 22.86 -16.19
CA GLY A 875 9.80 22.09 -17.20
C GLY A 875 8.92 21.23 -18.10
N LEU A 876 7.59 21.29 -17.96
CA LEU A 876 6.66 20.64 -18.85
C LEU A 876 6.38 21.51 -20.10
N PRO A 877 5.87 20.96 -21.20
CA PRO A 877 5.42 21.75 -22.36
C PRO A 877 4.37 22.79 -22.00
N ALA A 878 4.22 23.80 -22.86
CA ALA A 878 3.21 24.83 -22.69
C ALA A 878 1.81 24.21 -22.55
N GLY A 879 1.03 24.70 -21.58
CA GLY A 879 -0.29 24.19 -21.24
C GLY A 879 -0.33 23.15 -20.11
N TYR A 880 0.80 22.52 -19.78
CA TYR A 880 0.88 21.46 -18.74
C TYR A 880 1.60 21.88 -17.45
N ASN A 881 2.19 23.08 -17.40
CA ASN A 881 2.78 23.67 -16.19
C ASN A 881 1.70 24.24 -15.28
N SER A 882 0.69 23.44 -14.92
CA SER A 882 -0.38 23.88 -14.04
C SER A 882 0.09 23.90 -12.58
N SER A 883 -0.34 24.92 -11.85
CA SER A 883 -0.02 25.08 -10.41
C SER A 883 -1.31 25.22 -9.61
N PRO A 884 -2.09 24.15 -9.44
CA PRO A 884 -3.35 24.22 -8.71
C PRO A 884 -3.07 24.48 -7.22
N LEU A 885 -3.79 25.42 -6.65
CA LEU A 885 -3.92 25.60 -5.20
C LEU A 885 -5.31 25.14 -4.78
N ILE A 886 -5.37 24.01 -4.07
CA ILE A 886 -6.60 23.42 -3.56
C ILE A 886 -6.73 23.80 -2.10
N TRP A 887 -7.82 24.45 -1.75
CA TRP A 887 -8.11 24.85 -0.38
C TRP A 887 -9.44 24.26 0.07
N ASN A 888 -9.36 23.42 1.12
CA ASN A 888 -10.54 22.87 1.81
C ASN A 888 -10.64 23.47 3.20
N ALA A 889 -11.86 23.74 3.66
CA ALA A 889 -12.07 24.21 5.02
C ALA A 889 -13.37 23.66 5.60
N GLY A 890 -13.42 23.58 6.92
CA GLY A 890 -14.60 23.09 7.61
C GLY A 890 -14.71 23.60 9.03
N ILE A 891 -15.96 23.69 9.49
CA ILE A 891 -16.31 23.98 10.87
C ILE A 891 -17.16 22.84 11.41
N ALA A 892 -16.89 22.41 12.63
CA ALA A 892 -17.67 21.38 13.27
C ALA A 892 -18.00 21.73 14.72
N GLU A 893 -19.19 21.32 15.16
CA GLU A 893 -19.66 21.44 16.53
C GLU A 893 -20.07 20.09 17.08
N LYS A 894 -19.61 19.77 18.31
CA LYS A 894 -20.04 18.59 19.06
C LYS A 894 -21.35 18.85 19.75
N LEU A 895 -22.31 17.99 19.51
CA LEU A 895 -23.66 18.04 20.03
C LEU A 895 -23.83 17.08 21.20
N PHE A 896 -24.85 17.34 21.98
CA PHE A 896 -25.28 16.63 23.18
C PHE A 896 -24.30 16.74 24.37
N LYS A 897 -24.80 16.50 25.59
CA LYS A 897 -23.98 16.53 26.84
C LYS A 897 -22.86 15.51 26.84
N ASN A 898 -23.09 14.37 26.20
CA ASN A 898 -22.12 13.28 26.08
C ASN A 898 -21.17 13.42 24.86
N LYS A 899 -21.26 14.51 24.10
CA LYS A 899 -20.44 14.82 22.90
C LYS A 899 -20.45 13.69 21.83
N LYS A 900 -21.50 12.87 21.77
CA LYS A 900 -21.58 11.75 20.80
C LYS A 900 -22.06 12.17 19.42
N GLY A 901 -22.73 13.30 19.29
CA GLY A 901 -23.13 13.89 18.00
C GLY A 901 -22.11 14.91 17.52
N THR A 902 -21.92 15.02 16.22
CA THR A 902 -21.12 16.08 15.59
C THR A 902 -21.84 16.56 14.34
N ILE A 903 -22.09 17.85 14.23
CA ILE A 903 -22.49 18.49 12.99
C ILE A 903 -21.28 19.19 12.38
N ARG A 904 -21.09 19.05 11.05
CA ARG A 904 -19.93 19.63 10.36
C ARG A 904 -20.34 20.18 9.00
N LEU A 905 -19.95 21.41 8.73
CA LEU A 905 -20.00 22.00 7.40
C LEU A 905 -18.59 22.03 6.81
N GLN A 906 -18.42 21.48 5.63
CA GLN A 906 -17.14 21.45 4.90
C GLN A 906 -17.34 22.02 3.50
N VAL A 907 -16.37 22.77 3.03
CA VAL A 907 -16.26 23.25 1.64
C VAL A 907 -14.95 22.70 1.07
N PHE A 908 -15.05 22.03 -0.05
CA PHE A 908 -13.92 21.45 -0.77
C PHE A 908 -13.60 22.32 -1.98
N ASP A 909 -12.29 22.47 -2.28
CA ASP A 909 -11.78 23.28 -3.38
C ASP A 909 -12.43 24.66 -3.45
N ILE A 910 -12.32 25.43 -2.37
CA ILE A 910 -12.94 26.76 -2.22
C ILE A 910 -12.59 27.67 -3.39
N LEU A 911 -11.37 27.53 -3.92
CA LEU A 911 -10.87 28.36 -5.02
C LEU A 911 -11.30 27.85 -6.40
N SER A 912 -11.89 26.65 -6.50
CA SER A 912 -12.28 25.96 -7.75
C SER A 912 -11.11 25.86 -8.75
N ARG A 913 -9.95 25.41 -8.25
CA ARG A 913 -8.72 25.28 -9.01
C ARG A 913 -8.22 23.86 -9.16
N ASN A 914 -9.00 22.87 -8.71
CA ASN A 914 -8.64 21.48 -8.88
C ASN A 914 -8.62 21.12 -10.38
N THR A 915 -7.51 20.56 -10.83
CA THR A 915 -7.30 20.11 -12.20
C THR A 915 -6.71 18.71 -12.21
N GLY A 916 -7.33 17.80 -12.94
CA GLY A 916 -6.79 16.46 -13.16
C GLY A 916 -5.71 16.51 -14.23
N PHE A 917 -4.52 16.10 -13.88
CA PHE A 917 -3.40 15.96 -14.82
C PHE A 917 -2.47 14.84 -14.39
N SER A 918 -2.05 14.02 -15.37
CA SER A 918 -0.96 13.05 -15.18
C SER A 918 -0.08 13.01 -16.44
N ARG A 919 1.21 12.72 -16.24
CA ARG A 919 2.15 12.44 -17.32
C ARG A 919 2.67 11.03 -17.18
N ASN A 920 2.56 10.26 -18.25
CA ASN A 920 3.07 8.92 -18.37
C ASN A 920 4.20 8.89 -19.41
N THR A 921 5.27 8.19 -19.11
CA THR A 921 6.37 7.98 -20.04
C THR A 921 6.48 6.49 -20.35
N SER A 922 6.43 6.13 -21.61
CA SER A 922 6.57 4.77 -22.09
C SER A 922 7.85 4.61 -22.89
N GLN A 923 8.10 3.41 -23.39
CA GLN A 923 9.27 3.10 -24.22
C GLN A 923 9.24 3.81 -25.58
N ASN A 924 8.05 4.11 -26.10
CA ASN A 924 7.84 4.64 -27.44
C ASN A 924 6.98 5.91 -27.51
N TYR A 925 6.46 6.39 -26.39
CA TYR A 925 5.70 7.64 -26.34
C TYR A 925 5.78 8.32 -24.97
N ILE A 926 5.48 9.62 -24.99
CA ILE A 926 5.18 10.44 -23.82
C ILE A 926 3.71 10.81 -23.93
N GLU A 927 2.94 10.61 -22.86
CA GLU A 927 1.53 10.87 -22.79
C GLU A 927 1.21 11.87 -21.70
N ASP A 928 0.49 12.92 -22.05
CA ASP A 928 -0.11 13.89 -21.14
C ASP A 928 -1.62 13.66 -21.09
N VAL A 929 -2.13 13.39 -19.92
CA VAL A 929 -3.55 13.13 -19.69
C VAL A 929 -4.12 14.23 -18.83
N SER A 930 -5.12 14.94 -19.34
CA SER A 930 -5.98 15.80 -18.55
C SER A 930 -7.34 15.15 -18.37
N TYR A 931 -7.92 15.29 -17.20
CA TYR A 931 -9.16 14.62 -16.87
C TYR A 931 -10.05 15.45 -15.96
N ARG A 932 -11.35 15.19 -16.07
CA ARG A 932 -12.34 15.85 -15.25
C ARG A 932 -12.26 15.38 -13.81
N VAL A 933 -12.21 16.32 -12.87
CA VAL A 933 -12.21 16.09 -11.42
C VAL A 933 -13.40 16.77 -10.77
N LEU A 934 -13.67 16.43 -9.52
CA LEU A 934 -14.62 17.18 -8.71
C LEU A 934 -14.05 18.56 -8.42
N ASN A 935 -14.82 19.61 -8.77
CA ASN A 935 -14.54 20.99 -8.44
C ASN A 935 -15.18 21.35 -7.09
N ARG A 936 -15.28 22.64 -6.79
CA ARG A 936 -15.82 23.13 -5.54
C ARG A 936 -17.21 22.57 -5.22
N TYR A 937 -17.31 21.95 -4.04
CA TYR A 937 -18.59 21.52 -3.47
C TYR A 937 -18.58 21.70 -1.94
N TRP A 938 -19.77 21.70 -1.36
CA TRP A 938 -19.95 21.74 0.09
C TRP A 938 -20.74 20.53 0.58
N LEU A 939 -20.50 20.16 1.84
CA LEU A 939 -21.23 19.10 2.54
C LEU A 939 -21.58 19.54 3.96
N LEU A 940 -22.83 19.37 4.32
CA LEU A 940 -23.29 19.41 5.70
C LEU A 940 -23.45 17.97 6.19
N SER A 941 -22.69 17.58 7.19
CA SER A 941 -22.69 16.22 7.72
C SER A 941 -23.12 16.19 9.18
N PHE A 942 -23.83 15.12 9.53
CA PHE A 942 -24.13 14.75 10.90
C PHE A 942 -23.53 13.38 11.19
N SER A 943 -22.72 13.28 12.25
CA SER A 943 -22.11 12.04 12.70
C SER A 943 -22.55 11.73 14.12
N TYR A 944 -22.84 10.45 14.41
CA TYR A 944 -23.18 9.95 15.73
C TYR A 944 -22.28 8.78 16.13
N ASN A 945 -21.57 8.92 17.26
CA ASN A 945 -20.70 7.89 17.81
C ASN A 945 -21.50 6.97 18.73
N LEU A 946 -21.64 5.72 18.30
CA LEU A 946 -22.24 4.64 19.09
C LEU A 946 -21.19 4.11 20.06
N SER A 947 -21.48 4.05 21.35
CA SER A 947 -20.61 3.36 22.32
C SER A 947 -21.43 2.88 23.50
N ARG A 948 -21.53 1.55 23.67
CA ARG A 948 -22.21 0.89 24.78
C ARG A 948 -21.37 -0.30 25.21
N PHE A 949 -20.71 -0.17 26.35
CA PHE A 949 -19.86 -1.22 26.91
C PHE A 949 -20.52 -1.81 28.16
N ALA A 950 -20.37 -3.12 28.38
CA ALA A 950 -20.85 -3.82 29.57
C ALA A 950 -19.90 -3.56 30.74
N GLY A 951 -19.98 -2.41 31.36
CA GLY A 951 -19.27 -2.03 32.58
C GLY A 951 -20.11 -1.02 33.35
N LYS A 952 -20.13 -1.08 34.67
CA LYS A 952 -20.88 -0.19 35.58
C LYS A 952 -20.72 1.29 35.14
N ASN A 953 -21.83 2.01 35.15
CA ASN A 953 -21.87 3.47 35.06
C ASN A 953 -20.86 4.08 36.05
N MET A 954 -19.66 4.40 35.63
CA MET A 954 -18.82 5.37 36.32
C MET A 954 -19.08 6.72 35.65
N GLN A 955 -19.83 7.55 36.32
CA GLN A 955 -19.85 8.99 36.12
C GLN A 955 -18.45 9.52 35.95
N GLY A 956 -18.26 10.38 34.97
CA GLY A 956 -17.10 11.16 34.60
C GLY A 956 -16.02 11.29 35.66
N GLY A 957 -14.98 10.49 35.50
CA GLY A 957 -13.71 10.62 36.19
C GLY A 957 -12.61 10.35 35.18
N GLN A 958 -11.69 11.29 35.06
CA GLN A 958 -10.47 11.15 34.25
C GLN A 958 -9.74 9.87 34.72
N GLY A 959 -9.78 8.83 33.91
CA GLY A 959 -9.16 7.56 34.21
C GLY A 959 -7.66 7.59 33.89
N SER A 960 -6.81 7.73 34.90
CA SER A 960 -5.48 7.17 34.87
C SER A 960 -5.60 5.67 34.65
N GLY A 961 -4.90 5.09 33.66
CA GLY A 961 -4.95 3.67 33.35
C GLY A 961 -4.45 2.83 34.53
N LYS A 962 -5.37 2.26 35.28
CA LYS A 962 -5.08 1.31 36.35
C LYS A 962 -5.19 -0.12 35.79
N MET A 963 -4.14 -0.89 35.91
CA MET A 963 -4.12 -2.29 35.51
C MET A 963 -4.35 -3.17 36.74
N ASP A 964 -5.52 -3.80 36.87
CA ASP A 964 -5.79 -4.84 37.86
C ASP A 964 -5.21 -6.17 37.39
N ILE A 965 -4.14 -6.62 38.00
CA ILE A 965 -3.61 -7.98 37.80
C ILE A 965 -4.12 -8.86 38.96
N LYS A 966 -5.14 -9.71 38.69
CA LYS A 966 -5.47 -10.84 39.53
C LYS A 966 -4.55 -12.00 39.20
N ILE A 967 -3.62 -12.31 40.07
CA ILE A 967 -2.87 -13.57 40.01
C ILE A 967 -3.77 -14.65 40.65
N VAL A 968 -4.27 -15.59 39.85
CA VAL A 968 -4.86 -16.85 40.29
C VAL A 968 -3.73 -17.86 40.40
N ARG A 969 -3.62 -18.55 41.54
CA ARG A 969 -2.66 -19.61 41.86
C ARG A 969 -2.68 -20.75 40.84
#